data_481fe3bd32708f77d25f841d96c79da3
#
_entry.id   481fe3bd32708f77d25f841d96c79da3
#
_cell.length_a   1.000
_cell.length_b   1.000
_cell.length_c   1.000
_cell.angle_alpha   90.00
_cell.angle_beta   90.00
_cell.angle_gamma   90.00
#
_symmetry.space_group_name_H-M   'P 1'
#
loop_
_entity.id
_entity.type
_entity.pdbx_description
1 polymer ?
#
loop_
_entity_poly.entity_id
_entity_poly.type
_entity_poly.pdbx_seq_one_letter_code
_entity_poly.pdbx_strand_id
1 'polypeptide(L)'
;MRLHLFYFVLCFILLSCQSDKYHWKNQDDRMVLMSGKTVVGELNPSVTKGMNRTDQIEMLDSCTFKITCQYTALEDMEIARINLDFVHKSASDYWMIPSVSYNGNNWGRGKEPKGAQQNGKWRTYSYRSTPIPGATYSEGTRFAVAMWSDVPQNEKESISCSLMPDRETTTHRLIWPEEEMPVMYAARDRYKPGYQKQEKLSKGETVTLTAYLSVCDVQPHHYAMHNFLHEAWERADKQGTAIYPPAKIWELGLRYAKEYLWTKEGAFSGFTIGFSPDKSGEWSKRKGYEIGWCGQNASFANSLLFDYIKHNNKESLDKGVATLDAWAKLCRLPNGLFITNYDRISGQRSQIDNVVIDACNLGTAALNYFEATELVKACGLERPDYESLAFGICDFVRNDQQDNGVYGRGWYPNGECFYREGTIGCFMVPPMLEAFSRSKDSTYLSSATRAYDHYVSELKTKGYSTAGALDTWCIDKESSISLLRSALKLYNLTSNKEYLDDAVAVSYYLSTWLWHYNGVYPENDNFTQYNYKTFGATSVSVQHHHLDPYALFWVPEWFELTKLTGDSQWKEKAIAIWNNGCQLISDGTLVINGRVRPVGSQNEAYLQSHWNWDAAPHFDRINSWLVAWPGAFRLETLRKLDAIDAPQIQ
;
A
#
# COMPACT_ATOMS: atom_id res chain seq x y z
N MET A 1 68.86 -20.18 34.24
CA MET A 1 68.48 -20.99 33.07
C MET A 1 67.03 -21.31 33.22
N ARG A 2 66.09 -20.47 32.67
CA ARG A 2 64.64 -20.73 32.64
C ARG A 2 64.21 -20.85 31.17
N LEU A 3 63.75 -22.03 30.80
CA LEU A 3 63.14 -22.35 29.51
C LEU A 3 61.81 -21.74 29.45
N HIS A 4 61.59 -20.86 28.49
CA HIS A 4 60.24 -20.42 28.09
C HIS A 4 59.69 -21.35 26.98
N LEU A 5 58.68 -22.10 27.34
CA LEU A 5 57.90 -22.94 26.42
C LEU A 5 56.92 -22.02 25.69
N PHE A 6 57.10 -21.82 24.38
CA PHE A 6 56.14 -21.18 23.51
C PHE A 6 55.09 -22.23 23.11
N TYR A 7 53.84 -22.07 23.59
CA TYR A 7 52.70 -22.78 23.06
C TYR A 7 52.20 -22.07 21.80
N PHE A 8 52.40 -22.70 20.64
CA PHE A 8 51.72 -22.38 19.40
C PHE A 8 50.31 -22.97 19.49
N VAL A 9 49.29 -22.13 19.72
CA VAL A 9 47.90 -22.50 19.54
C VAL A 9 47.61 -22.42 18.05
N LEU A 10 47.60 -23.57 17.37
CA LEU A 10 47.09 -23.71 16.01
C LEU A 10 45.57 -23.62 16.08
N CYS A 11 45.02 -22.41 15.85
CA CYS A 11 43.60 -22.26 15.54
C CYS A 11 43.35 -22.90 14.17
N PHE A 12 42.89 -24.14 14.16
CA PHE A 12 42.19 -24.70 13.01
C PHE A 12 40.87 -23.97 12.86
N ILE A 13 40.84 -22.98 11.96
CA ILE A 13 39.60 -22.49 11.39
C ILE A 13 39.09 -23.65 10.54
N LEU A 14 38.18 -24.43 11.10
CA LEU A 14 37.31 -25.30 10.34
C LEU A 14 36.38 -24.33 9.54
N LEU A 15 36.83 -23.96 8.34
CA LEU A 15 35.95 -23.55 7.28
C LEU A 15 35.07 -24.77 6.99
N SER A 16 33.91 -24.83 7.65
CA SER A 16 32.86 -25.72 7.22
C SER A 16 32.46 -25.21 5.82
N CYS A 17 32.89 -25.93 4.79
CA CYS A 17 32.20 -25.89 3.51
C CYS A 17 30.79 -26.40 3.75
N GLN A 18 29.88 -25.53 4.24
CA GLN A 18 28.49 -25.70 3.98
C GLN A 18 28.36 -25.54 2.47
N SER A 19 28.10 -26.63 1.77
CA SER A 19 27.74 -26.58 0.37
C SER A 19 26.51 -25.67 0.28
N ASP A 20 26.61 -24.59 -0.49
CA ASP A 20 25.49 -23.67 -0.68
C ASP A 20 24.25 -24.47 -1.04
N LYS A 21 23.17 -24.22 -0.32
CA LYS A 21 21.87 -24.91 -0.49
C LYS A 21 21.42 -24.85 -1.93
N TYR A 22 21.62 -23.71 -2.57
CA TYR A 22 21.29 -23.45 -3.96
C TYR A 22 22.56 -23.22 -4.77
N HIS A 23 22.70 -23.87 -5.92
CA HIS A 23 23.84 -23.71 -6.82
C HIS A 23 23.45 -23.87 -8.28
N TRP A 24 24.16 -23.18 -9.16
CA TRP A 24 23.97 -23.26 -10.59
C TRP A 24 24.84 -24.37 -11.20
N LYS A 25 24.24 -25.07 -12.16
CA LYS A 25 24.93 -26.13 -12.93
C LYS A 25 24.67 -25.92 -14.42
N ASN A 26 25.68 -25.98 -15.24
CA ASN A 26 25.51 -26.06 -16.69
C ASN A 26 25.11 -27.50 -17.06
N GLN A 27 23.99 -27.65 -17.72
CA GLN A 27 23.50 -28.96 -18.19
C GLN A 27 22.91 -28.75 -19.60
N ASP A 28 23.54 -29.37 -20.61
CA ASP A 28 23.11 -29.31 -22.01
C ASP A 28 22.94 -27.86 -22.53
N ASP A 29 23.97 -27.02 -22.30
CA ASP A 29 24.01 -25.58 -22.61
C ASP A 29 22.92 -24.72 -21.90
N ARG A 30 22.31 -25.24 -20.83
CA ARG A 30 21.37 -24.50 -19.97
C ARG A 30 21.92 -24.32 -18.59
N MET A 31 21.68 -23.15 -18.01
CA MET A 31 21.98 -22.88 -16.61
C MET A 31 20.80 -23.34 -15.75
N VAL A 32 21.01 -24.40 -14.97
CA VAL A 32 20.00 -25.02 -14.10
C VAL A 32 20.32 -24.70 -12.65
N LEU A 33 19.35 -24.14 -11.94
CA LEU A 33 19.44 -23.89 -10.50
C LEU A 33 19.01 -25.15 -9.74
N MET A 34 19.88 -25.60 -8.87
CA MET A 34 19.71 -26.83 -8.08
C MET A 34 19.61 -26.53 -6.60
N SER A 35 18.81 -27.32 -5.87
CA SER A 35 18.87 -27.47 -4.42
C SER A 35 19.21 -28.91 -4.09
N GLY A 36 20.49 -29.20 -3.78
CA GLY A 36 21.02 -30.56 -3.69
C GLY A 36 20.86 -31.28 -5.04
N LYS A 37 20.04 -32.33 -5.09
CA LYS A 37 19.72 -33.08 -6.32
C LYS A 37 18.45 -32.65 -7.01
N THR A 38 17.69 -31.72 -6.42
CA THR A 38 16.40 -31.27 -6.94
C THR A 38 16.59 -30.05 -7.86
N VAL A 39 16.01 -30.11 -9.04
CA VAL A 39 15.95 -28.94 -9.94
C VAL A 39 14.93 -27.96 -9.38
N VAL A 40 15.33 -26.71 -9.14
CA VAL A 40 14.45 -25.60 -8.79
C VAL A 40 13.88 -24.98 -10.06
N GLY A 41 14.76 -24.67 -10.98
CA GLY A 41 14.38 -24.05 -12.26
C GLY A 41 15.55 -23.93 -13.21
N GLU A 42 15.29 -23.35 -14.37
CA GLU A 42 16.33 -23.13 -15.38
C GLU A 42 16.24 -21.72 -15.95
N LEU A 43 17.39 -21.14 -16.22
CA LEU A 43 17.51 -19.92 -17.01
C LEU A 43 17.40 -20.30 -18.48
N ASN A 44 16.30 -19.91 -19.11
CA ASN A 44 16.09 -20.17 -20.52
C ASN A 44 16.42 -18.89 -21.33
N PRO A 45 17.53 -18.91 -22.06
CA PRO A 45 17.86 -17.77 -22.88
C PRO A 45 17.01 -17.78 -24.16
N SER A 46 16.20 -16.78 -24.37
CA SER A 46 15.74 -16.52 -25.73
C SER A 46 16.92 -15.97 -26.52
N VAL A 47 17.41 -16.75 -27.47
CA VAL A 47 18.40 -16.24 -28.43
C VAL A 47 17.65 -15.49 -29.52
N THR A 48 17.64 -14.16 -29.43
CA THR A 48 17.14 -13.32 -30.51
C THR A 48 18.08 -13.50 -31.71
N LYS A 49 17.55 -13.86 -32.87
CA LYS A 49 18.32 -14.01 -34.11
C LYS A 49 19.06 -12.69 -34.40
N GLY A 50 20.34 -12.78 -34.71
CA GLY A 50 21.17 -11.60 -34.97
C GLY A 50 21.82 -10.97 -33.75
N MET A 51 21.76 -11.66 -32.60
CA MET A 51 22.41 -11.23 -31.33
C MET A 51 23.34 -12.30 -30.79
N ASN A 52 24.40 -11.87 -30.11
CA ASN A 52 25.20 -12.70 -29.23
C ASN A 52 24.82 -12.41 -27.77
N ARG A 53 24.87 -13.40 -26.92
CA ARG A 53 24.55 -13.27 -25.50
C ARG A 53 25.71 -13.79 -24.65
N THR A 54 26.02 -13.05 -23.58
CA THR A 54 26.90 -13.48 -22.50
C THR A 54 26.20 -13.33 -21.16
N ASP A 55 26.33 -14.33 -20.29
CA ASP A 55 25.68 -14.35 -18.98
C ASP A 55 26.72 -14.36 -17.87
N GLN A 56 26.42 -13.62 -16.81
CA GLN A 56 27.14 -13.66 -15.55
C GLN A 56 26.14 -13.90 -14.44
N ILE A 57 26.42 -14.86 -13.58
CA ILE A 57 25.62 -15.15 -12.39
C ILE A 57 26.50 -14.98 -11.16
N GLU A 58 26.06 -14.14 -10.25
CA GLU A 58 26.71 -13.85 -8.98
C GLU A 58 25.77 -14.26 -7.84
N MET A 59 26.27 -15.00 -6.86
CA MET A 59 25.53 -15.30 -5.62
C MET A 59 25.74 -14.14 -4.65
N LEU A 60 24.66 -13.48 -4.26
CA LEU A 60 24.69 -12.32 -3.36
C LEU A 60 24.58 -12.73 -1.90
N ASP A 61 23.78 -13.77 -1.64
CA ASP A 61 23.60 -14.41 -0.34
C ASP A 61 23.19 -15.89 -0.54
N SER A 62 22.80 -16.58 0.54
CA SER A 62 22.48 -18.01 0.51
C SER A 62 21.28 -18.38 -0.38
N CYS A 63 20.46 -17.42 -0.81
CA CYS A 63 19.22 -17.64 -1.56
C CYS A 63 18.94 -16.63 -2.68
N THR A 64 19.80 -15.62 -2.86
CA THR A 64 19.62 -14.55 -3.85
C THR A 64 20.79 -14.49 -4.82
N PHE A 65 20.46 -14.44 -6.10
CA PHE A 65 21.41 -14.35 -7.21
C PHE A 65 21.17 -13.10 -8.03
N LYS A 66 22.26 -12.49 -8.50
CA LYS A 66 22.23 -11.47 -9.53
C LYS A 66 22.60 -12.12 -10.88
N ILE A 67 21.73 -11.97 -11.86
CA ILE A 67 21.88 -12.51 -13.20
C ILE A 67 22.02 -11.33 -14.15
N THR A 68 23.17 -11.18 -14.79
CA THR A 68 23.42 -10.14 -15.77
C THR A 68 23.55 -10.78 -17.15
N CYS A 69 22.64 -10.44 -18.05
CA CYS A 69 22.63 -10.95 -19.42
C CYS A 69 22.91 -9.78 -20.36
N GLN A 70 24.01 -9.87 -21.09
CA GLN A 70 24.45 -8.89 -22.06
C GLN A 70 24.20 -9.41 -23.49
N TYR A 71 23.46 -8.64 -24.27
CA TYR A 71 23.07 -8.94 -25.66
C TYR A 71 23.74 -7.96 -26.58
N THR A 72 24.59 -8.44 -27.52
CA THR A 72 25.29 -7.62 -28.51
C THR A 72 24.73 -7.89 -29.90
N ALA A 73 24.30 -6.85 -30.61
CA ALA A 73 23.79 -6.96 -31.96
C ALA A 73 24.94 -7.34 -32.94
N LEU A 74 24.77 -8.41 -33.72
CA LEU A 74 25.72 -8.87 -34.76
C LEU A 74 25.53 -8.15 -36.09
N GLU A 75 24.39 -7.55 -36.30
CA GLU A 75 23.97 -6.80 -37.47
C GLU A 75 23.05 -5.64 -37.02
N ASP A 76 22.76 -4.70 -37.92
CA ASP A 76 21.79 -3.63 -37.64
C ASP A 76 20.38 -4.25 -37.52
N MET A 77 19.67 -3.90 -36.46
CA MET A 77 18.34 -4.43 -36.17
C MET A 77 17.32 -3.30 -36.15
N GLU A 78 16.33 -3.36 -37.00
CA GLU A 78 15.22 -2.38 -37.05
C GLU A 78 14.22 -2.57 -35.88
N ILE A 79 14.05 -3.79 -35.40
CA ILE A 79 13.20 -4.13 -34.25
C ILE A 79 13.95 -5.14 -33.42
N ALA A 80 14.39 -4.73 -32.25
CA ALA A 80 15.02 -5.61 -31.27
C ALA A 80 14.04 -5.96 -30.15
N ARG A 81 13.95 -7.23 -29.76
CA ARG A 81 13.21 -7.70 -28.60
C ARG A 81 13.97 -8.81 -27.89
N ILE A 82 14.10 -8.67 -26.58
CA ILE A 82 14.85 -9.58 -25.74
C ILE A 82 13.97 -10.03 -24.59
N ASN A 83 13.98 -11.31 -24.27
CA ASN A 83 13.35 -11.88 -23.10
C ASN A 83 14.39 -12.55 -22.22
N LEU A 84 14.32 -12.35 -20.93
CA LEU A 84 15.07 -13.11 -19.93
C LEU A 84 14.08 -13.92 -19.10
N ASP A 85 14.11 -15.25 -19.29
CA ASP A 85 13.17 -16.17 -18.65
C ASP A 85 13.87 -17.02 -17.60
N PHE A 86 13.26 -17.08 -16.41
CA PHE A 86 13.54 -18.16 -15.45
C PHE A 86 12.30 -19.05 -15.36
N VAL A 87 12.48 -20.33 -15.66
CA VAL A 87 11.41 -21.34 -15.65
C VAL A 87 11.48 -22.12 -14.34
N HIS A 88 10.65 -21.77 -13.38
CA HIS A 88 10.45 -22.54 -12.15
C HIS A 88 9.80 -23.89 -12.49
N LYS A 89 10.45 -25.01 -12.11
CA LYS A 89 10.01 -26.37 -12.45
C LYS A 89 8.93 -26.89 -11.49
N SER A 90 7.92 -26.08 -11.30
CA SER A 90 6.72 -26.40 -10.52
C SER A 90 5.52 -25.63 -11.04
N ALA A 91 4.34 -26.26 -11.04
CA ALA A 91 3.09 -25.50 -11.04
C ALA A 91 3.05 -24.59 -9.81
N SER A 92 2.41 -23.46 -9.92
CA SER A 92 2.26 -22.54 -8.79
C SER A 92 0.96 -22.78 -8.05
N ASP A 93 1.06 -23.04 -6.76
CA ASP A 93 -0.06 -23.07 -5.83
C ASP A 93 -0.52 -21.64 -5.46
N TYR A 94 0.44 -20.72 -5.42
CA TYR A 94 0.21 -19.29 -5.26
C TYR A 94 1.17 -18.50 -6.15
N TRP A 95 0.70 -17.37 -6.71
CA TRP A 95 1.56 -16.47 -7.49
C TRP A 95 1.12 -15.02 -7.36
N MET A 96 2.07 -14.11 -7.51
CA MET A 96 1.84 -12.69 -7.33
C MET A 96 2.69 -11.86 -8.29
N ILE A 97 2.09 -10.79 -8.82
CA ILE A 97 2.78 -9.63 -9.34
C ILE A 97 2.41 -8.50 -8.38
N PRO A 98 3.34 -8.02 -7.54
CA PRO A 98 3.03 -7.08 -6.46
C PRO A 98 2.18 -5.91 -6.93
N SER A 99 1.16 -5.54 -6.18
CA SER A 99 0.14 -4.52 -6.44
C SER A 99 -0.73 -4.71 -7.71
N VAL A 100 -0.40 -5.65 -8.57
CA VAL A 100 -1.05 -5.88 -9.87
C VAL A 100 -1.97 -7.09 -9.81
N SER A 101 -1.47 -8.23 -9.34
CA SER A 101 -2.22 -9.48 -9.32
C SER A 101 -1.80 -10.35 -8.15
N TYR A 102 -2.78 -10.82 -7.39
CA TYR A 102 -2.64 -11.76 -6.30
C TYR A 102 -3.43 -13.01 -6.64
N ASN A 103 -2.73 -14.08 -6.97
CA ASN A 103 -3.29 -15.36 -7.42
C ASN A 103 -4.39 -15.20 -8.50
N GLY A 104 -4.15 -14.29 -9.45
CA GLY A 104 -5.04 -14.01 -10.56
C GLY A 104 -6.27 -13.17 -10.24
N ASN A 105 -6.29 -12.48 -9.09
CA ASN A 105 -7.38 -11.58 -8.69
C ASN A 105 -8.76 -12.27 -8.74
N ASN A 106 -8.85 -13.49 -8.20
CA ASN A 106 -10.06 -14.32 -8.29
C ASN A 106 -11.15 -13.90 -7.29
N TRP A 107 -10.87 -12.96 -6.39
CA TRP A 107 -11.85 -12.38 -5.48
C TRP A 107 -12.28 -11.00 -6.00
N GLY A 108 -13.58 -10.72 -5.91
CA GLY A 108 -14.14 -9.43 -6.30
C GLY A 108 -15.32 -9.55 -7.27
N ARG A 109 -15.82 -8.41 -7.76
CA ARG A 109 -16.98 -8.36 -8.66
C ARG A 109 -16.62 -8.28 -10.14
N GLY A 110 -15.38 -8.57 -10.51
CA GLY A 110 -14.95 -8.69 -11.90
C GLY A 110 -14.62 -7.39 -12.61
N LYS A 111 -14.36 -6.31 -11.86
CA LYS A 111 -13.95 -5.02 -12.42
C LYS A 111 -12.43 -4.82 -12.46
N GLU A 112 -11.70 -5.73 -11.88
CA GLU A 112 -10.25 -5.84 -11.87
C GLU A 112 -9.76 -6.78 -12.97
N PRO A 113 -8.50 -6.66 -13.43
CA PRO A 113 -7.92 -7.63 -14.36
C PRO A 113 -7.82 -9.01 -13.70
N LYS A 114 -8.41 -10.02 -14.33
CA LYS A 114 -8.41 -11.41 -13.84
C LYS A 114 -7.44 -12.30 -14.59
N GLY A 115 -6.83 -13.24 -13.85
CA GLY A 115 -5.93 -14.24 -14.40
C GLY A 115 -4.62 -13.67 -14.95
N ALA A 116 -3.76 -14.58 -15.40
CA ALA A 116 -2.46 -14.23 -16.01
C ALA A 116 -2.55 -14.02 -17.52
N GLN A 117 -3.70 -14.33 -18.14
CA GLN A 117 -3.93 -14.23 -19.59
C GLN A 117 -5.11 -13.33 -19.92
N GLN A 118 -5.07 -12.80 -21.14
CA GLN A 118 -6.17 -12.11 -21.79
C GLN A 118 -6.31 -12.64 -23.22
N ASN A 119 -7.49 -13.14 -23.55
CA ASN A 119 -7.77 -13.73 -24.89
C ASN A 119 -6.74 -14.79 -25.29
N GLY A 120 -6.34 -15.68 -24.37
CA GLY A 120 -5.37 -16.74 -24.59
C GLY A 120 -3.90 -16.27 -24.73
N LYS A 121 -3.60 -14.99 -24.49
CA LYS A 121 -2.24 -14.44 -24.49
C LYS A 121 -1.82 -14.04 -23.08
N TRP A 122 -0.57 -14.32 -22.73
CA TRP A 122 0.01 -13.89 -21.45
C TRP A 122 0.05 -12.38 -21.36
N ARG A 123 -0.29 -11.85 -20.19
CA ARG A 123 -0.22 -10.41 -19.92
C ARG A 123 1.23 -10.02 -19.66
N THR A 124 1.62 -8.87 -20.20
CA THR A 124 2.87 -8.18 -19.87
C THR A 124 2.57 -6.84 -19.22
N TYR A 125 3.41 -6.41 -18.30
CA TYR A 125 3.22 -5.22 -17.51
C TYR A 125 4.51 -4.39 -17.53
N SER A 126 4.40 -3.10 -17.78
CA SER A 126 5.51 -2.18 -17.60
C SER A 126 6.10 -2.30 -16.21
N TYR A 127 7.42 -2.14 -16.05
CA TYR A 127 8.05 -2.08 -14.72
C TYR A 127 7.43 -1.00 -13.84
N ARG A 128 6.88 0.07 -14.44
CA ARG A 128 6.15 1.12 -13.73
C ARG A 128 4.81 0.68 -13.15
N SER A 129 4.35 -0.50 -13.47
CA SER A 129 3.13 -1.07 -12.89
C SER A 129 3.39 -1.86 -11.61
N THR A 130 4.66 -2.11 -11.27
CA THR A 130 5.03 -2.90 -10.08
C THR A 130 5.83 -2.06 -9.08
N PRO A 131 5.60 -2.19 -7.77
CA PRO A 131 6.29 -1.39 -6.75
C PRO A 131 7.76 -1.79 -6.55
N ILE A 132 8.16 -2.94 -7.07
CA ILE A 132 9.53 -3.41 -7.21
C ILE A 132 9.74 -3.65 -8.70
N PRO A 133 10.79 -3.12 -9.35
CA PRO A 133 10.89 -3.08 -10.81
C PRO A 133 10.74 -4.45 -11.48
N GLY A 134 9.67 -4.66 -12.22
CA GLY A 134 9.41 -5.91 -12.95
C GLY A 134 9.23 -7.14 -12.07
N ALA A 135 8.85 -6.98 -10.81
CA ALA A 135 8.79 -8.08 -9.85
C ALA A 135 7.67 -9.08 -10.14
N THR A 136 8.02 -10.35 -10.02
CA THR A 136 7.13 -11.51 -10.09
C THR A 136 7.49 -12.51 -9.00
N TYR A 137 6.48 -13.18 -8.43
CA TYR A 137 6.64 -14.15 -7.35
C TYR A 137 5.77 -15.38 -7.57
N SER A 138 6.28 -16.58 -7.25
CA SER A 138 5.53 -17.82 -7.30
C SER A 138 5.93 -18.81 -6.21
N GLU A 139 4.97 -19.55 -5.69
CA GLU A 139 5.16 -20.69 -4.80
C GLU A 139 4.73 -21.96 -5.50
N GLY A 140 5.63 -22.92 -5.62
CA GLY A 140 5.34 -24.26 -6.05
C GLY A 140 5.21 -25.19 -4.85
N THR A 141 5.27 -26.51 -5.09
CA THR A 141 5.14 -27.51 -4.02
C THR A 141 6.25 -27.43 -2.97
N ARG A 142 7.46 -27.04 -3.35
CA ARG A 142 8.64 -27.04 -2.46
C ARG A 142 9.37 -25.70 -2.39
N PHE A 143 9.46 -25.00 -3.49
CA PHE A 143 10.23 -23.77 -3.60
C PHE A 143 9.36 -22.58 -3.92
N ALA A 144 9.68 -21.44 -3.32
CA ALA A 144 9.21 -20.14 -3.71
C ALA A 144 10.31 -19.43 -4.50
N VAL A 145 9.89 -18.72 -5.55
CA VAL A 145 10.77 -18.01 -6.48
C VAL A 145 10.27 -16.61 -6.67
N ALA A 146 11.14 -15.62 -6.53
CA ALA A 146 10.92 -14.25 -6.93
C ALA A 146 11.94 -13.80 -7.96
N MET A 147 11.52 -13.01 -8.94
CA MET A 147 12.42 -12.36 -9.89
C MET A 147 12.05 -10.90 -10.05
N TRP A 148 13.04 -10.00 -10.04
CA TRP A 148 12.86 -8.57 -10.29
C TRP A 148 14.10 -8.00 -10.97
N SER A 149 14.06 -6.75 -11.42
CA SER A 149 15.19 -6.12 -12.14
C SER A 149 15.80 -4.96 -11.36
N ASP A 150 16.94 -4.47 -11.87
CA ASP A 150 17.43 -3.14 -11.54
C ASP A 150 16.44 -2.07 -12.00
N VAL A 151 16.52 -0.88 -11.40
CA VAL A 151 15.74 0.28 -11.83
C VAL A 151 16.33 0.79 -13.16
N PRO A 152 15.52 0.89 -14.25
CA PRO A 152 15.97 1.53 -15.47
C PRO A 152 16.47 2.96 -15.21
N GLN A 153 17.59 3.34 -15.82
CA GLN A 153 18.18 4.68 -15.64
C GLN A 153 17.68 5.70 -16.66
N ASN A 154 17.10 5.24 -17.74
CA ASN A 154 16.53 6.07 -18.81
C ASN A 154 15.40 5.32 -19.53
N GLU A 155 14.66 6.02 -20.38
CA GLU A 155 13.52 5.48 -21.12
C GLU A 155 13.90 4.32 -22.07
N LYS A 156 15.12 4.29 -22.62
CA LYS A 156 15.59 3.22 -23.51
C LYS A 156 15.82 1.90 -22.74
N GLU A 157 16.15 1.98 -21.46
CA GLU A 157 16.35 0.82 -20.59
C GLU A 157 15.04 0.28 -20.00
N SER A 158 13.90 0.95 -20.25
CA SER A 158 12.60 0.53 -19.70
C SER A 158 12.24 -0.89 -20.14
N ILE A 159 11.78 -1.67 -19.18
CA ILE A 159 11.45 -3.08 -19.33
C ILE A 159 10.01 -3.37 -18.94
N SER A 160 9.60 -4.59 -19.20
CA SER A 160 8.34 -5.16 -18.70
C SER A 160 8.57 -6.50 -18.03
N CYS A 161 7.57 -6.95 -17.29
CA CYS A 161 7.54 -8.28 -16.71
C CYS A 161 6.30 -9.06 -17.16
N SER A 162 6.39 -10.37 -17.04
CA SER A 162 5.28 -11.30 -17.19
C SER A 162 5.46 -12.47 -16.26
N LEU A 163 4.36 -12.98 -15.71
CA LEU A 163 4.34 -14.21 -14.96
C LEU A 163 3.38 -15.18 -15.64
N MET A 164 3.87 -16.35 -15.96
CA MET A 164 3.16 -17.33 -16.78
C MET A 164 3.03 -18.65 -16.01
N PRO A 165 2.05 -18.76 -15.07
CA PRO A 165 1.76 -20.01 -14.39
C PRO A 165 1.08 -20.99 -15.35
N ASP A 166 1.66 -22.17 -15.47
CA ASP A 166 1.13 -23.29 -16.26
C ASP A 166 0.98 -24.52 -15.36
N ARG A 167 0.49 -25.63 -15.93
CA ARG A 167 0.18 -26.87 -15.19
C ARG A 167 1.39 -27.54 -14.56
N GLU A 168 2.57 -27.37 -15.13
CA GLU A 168 3.81 -28.05 -14.69
C GLU A 168 4.92 -27.07 -14.31
N THR A 169 4.86 -25.86 -14.82
CA THR A 169 5.92 -24.87 -14.64
C THR A 169 5.35 -23.47 -14.44
N THR A 170 6.17 -22.57 -13.89
CA THR A 170 5.86 -21.16 -13.84
C THR A 170 7.03 -20.36 -14.41
N THR A 171 6.81 -19.59 -15.47
CA THR A 171 7.86 -18.77 -16.07
C THR A 171 7.79 -17.34 -15.58
N HIS A 172 8.90 -16.87 -14.99
CA HIS A 172 9.17 -15.48 -14.69
C HIS A 172 9.91 -14.87 -15.85
N ARG A 173 9.43 -13.75 -16.39
CA ARG A 173 9.99 -13.12 -17.59
C ARG A 173 10.21 -11.64 -17.40
N LEU A 174 11.41 -11.17 -17.75
CA LEU A 174 11.71 -9.77 -18.05
C LEU A 174 11.77 -9.58 -19.56
N ILE A 175 11.28 -8.44 -20.05
CA ILE A 175 11.15 -8.13 -21.49
C ILE A 175 11.76 -6.76 -21.76
N TRP A 176 12.61 -6.66 -22.77
CA TRP A 176 13.07 -5.40 -23.32
C TRP A 176 12.83 -5.37 -24.82
N PRO A 177 12.41 -4.23 -25.39
CA PRO A 177 11.98 -2.98 -24.73
C PRO A 177 10.60 -3.10 -24.06
N GLU A 178 10.22 -2.06 -23.32
CA GLU A 178 8.97 -1.99 -22.57
C GLU A 178 7.72 -2.23 -23.42
N GLU A 179 6.79 -3.03 -22.89
CA GLU A 179 5.49 -3.31 -23.50
C GLU A 179 4.40 -3.52 -22.43
N GLU A 180 3.15 -3.31 -22.81
CA GLU A 180 1.97 -3.79 -22.05
C GLU A 180 1.01 -4.47 -23.02
N MET A 181 0.95 -5.79 -22.99
CA MET A 181 0.26 -6.62 -23.96
C MET A 181 -0.61 -7.69 -23.29
N PRO A 182 -1.65 -8.23 -23.92
CA PRO A 182 -2.21 -7.80 -25.23
C PRO A 182 -3.06 -6.54 -25.14
N VAL A 183 -3.37 -6.08 -23.94
CA VAL A 183 -4.17 -4.89 -23.65
C VAL A 183 -3.67 -4.19 -22.40
N MET A 184 -3.89 -2.89 -22.31
CA MET A 184 -3.76 -2.11 -21.09
C MET A 184 -5.09 -2.04 -20.36
N TYR A 185 -5.08 -2.14 -19.06
CA TYR A 185 -6.26 -1.96 -18.21
C TYR A 185 -6.49 -0.46 -17.95
N ALA A 186 -7.72 0.02 -18.14
CA ALA A 186 -8.07 1.42 -17.98
C ALA A 186 -9.02 1.70 -16.82
N ALA A 187 -9.21 0.75 -15.92
CA ALA A 187 -10.14 0.70 -14.79
C ALA A 187 -11.58 0.28 -15.13
N ARG A 188 -12.26 -0.29 -14.17
CA ARG A 188 -13.71 -0.64 -14.20
C ARG A 188 -14.12 -1.43 -15.44
N ASP A 189 -13.42 -2.54 -15.72
CA ASP A 189 -13.63 -3.43 -16.89
C ASP A 189 -13.30 -2.83 -18.24
N ARG A 190 -12.70 -1.66 -18.29
CA ARG A 190 -12.29 -1.05 -19.55
C ARG A 190 -10.86 -1.43 -19.88
N TYR A 191 -10.64 -1.76 -21.13
CA TYR A 191 -9.34 -2.09 -21.67
C TYR A 191 -9.06 -1.22 -22.91
N LYS A 192 -7.79 -0.92 -23.12
CA LYS A 192 -7.26 -0.24 -24.30
C LYS A 192 -6.34 -1.18 -25.06
N PRO A 193 -6.10 -0.93 -26.35
CA PRO A 193 -5.05 -1.65 -27.07
C PRO A 193 -3.72 -1.59 -26.32
N GLY A 194 -3.03 -2.72 -26.26
CA GLY A 194 -1.70 -2.77 -25.71
C GLY A 194 -0.71 -1.97 -26.54
N TYR A 195 0.47 -1.71 -25.99
CA TYR A 195 1.58 -1.08 -26.71
C TYR A 195 2.86 -1.89 -26.55
N GLN A 196 3.75 -1.71 -27.52
CA GLN A 196 5.10 -2.25 -27.50
C GLN A 196 6.04 -1.16 -28.03
N LYS A 197 7.04 -0.77 -27.22
CA LYS A 197 8.11 0.10 -27.70
C LYS A 197 8.92 -0.65 -28.76
N GLN A 198 9.36 0.08 -29.77
CA GLN A 198 10.23 -0.43 -30.81
C GLN A 198 11.58 0.24 -30.67
N GLU A 199 12.62 -0.55 -30.49
CA GLU A 199 13.99 -0.07 -30.38
C GLU A 199 14.84 -0.65 -31.51
N LYS A 200 15.71 0.20 -32.04
CA LYS A 200 16.71 -0.16 -33.04
C LYS A 200 18.04 -0.38 -32.37
N LEU A 201 18.79 -1.34 -32.87
CA LEU A 201 20.17 -1.53 -32.45
C LEU A 201 21.08 -1.54 -33.64
N SER A 202 22.16 -0.77 -33.57
CA SER A 202 23.24 -0.83 -34.54
C SER A 202 24.13 -2.03 -34.26
N LYS A 203 24.79 -2.54 -35.31
CA LYS A 203 25.80 -3.60 -35.15
C LYS A 203 26.85 -3.23 -34.08
N GLY A 204 27.06 -4.14 -33.12
CA GLY A 204 27.96 -3.95 -31.99
C GLY A 204 27.33 -3.23 -30.79
N GLU A 205 26.14 -2.67 -30.93
CA GLU A 205 25.41 -2.09 -29.78
C GLU A 205 24.95 -3.17 -28.81
N THR A 206 25.00 -2.86 -27.53
CA THR A 206 24.75 -3.82 -26.46
C THR A 206 23.60 -3.36 -25.57
N VAL A 207 22.72 -4.32 -25.22
CA VAL A 207 21.68 -4.16 -24.21
C VAL A 207 21.95 -5.11 -23.05
N THR A 208 21.88 -4.62 -21.83
CA THR A 208 22.07 -5.42 -20.62
C THR A 208 20.76 -5.53 -19.86
N LEU A 209 20.35 -6.77 -19.55
CA LEU A 209 19.26 -7.04 -18.64
C LEU A 209 19.86 -7.59 -17.34
N THR A 210 19.50 -6.98 -16.22
CA THR A 210 19.84 -7.47 -14.89
C THR A 210 18.59 -7.98 -14.20
N ALA A 211 18.64 -9.23 -13.72
CA ALA A 211 17.62 -9.82 -12.89
C ALA A 211 18.19 -10.20 -11.53
N TYR A 212 17.44 -9.97 -10.49
CA TYR A 212 17.63 -10.60 -9.19
C TYR A 212 16.68 -11.78 -9.09
N LEU A 213 17.20 -12.91 -8.61
CA LEU A 213 16.44 -14.14 -8.42
C LEU A 213 16.60 -14.59 -6.97
N SER A 214 15.52 -14.55 -6.21
CA SER A 214 15.48 -15.07 -4.84
C SER A 214 14.75 -16.41 -4.82
N VAL A 215 15.31 -17.40 -4.12
CA VAL A 215 14.77 -18.75 -4.01
C VAL A 215 14.83 -19.21 -2.56
N CYS A 216 13.72 -19.70 -2.03
CA CYS A 216 13.68 -20.30 -0.70
C CYS A 216 12.69 -21.46 -0.67
N ASP A 217 12.68 -22.23 0.43
CA ASP A 217 11.62 -23.22 0.63
C ASP A 217 10.28 -22.51 0.87
N VAL A 218 9.20 -23.10 0.39
CA VAL A 218 7.84 -22.63 0.68
C VAL A 218 7.61 -22.64 2.19
N GLN A 219 6.99 -21.61 2.69
CA GLN A 219 6.62 -21.41 4.08
C GLN A 219 5.10 -21.40 4.24
N PRO A 220 4.56 -21.84 5.39
CA PRO A 220 3.14 -21.65 5.67
C PRO A 220 2.72 -20.18 5.50
N HIS A 221 1.46 -19.96 5.12
CA HIS A 221 0.86 -18.62 5.04
C HIS A 221 1.54 -17.68 4.05
N HIS A 222 2.20 -18.20 3.03
CA HIS A 222 2.95 -17.43 2.03
C HIS A 222 4.13 -16.61 2.59
N TYR A 223 4.64 -16.98 3.79
CA TYR A 223 5.73 -16.24 4.43
C TYR A 223 7.07 -16.31 3.68
N ALA A 224 7.19 -17.21 2.71
CA ALA A 224 8.36 -17.26 1.83
C ALA A 224 8.57 -15.93 1.06
N MET A 225 7.51 -15.14 0.81
CA MET A 225 7.62 -13.83 0.17
C MET A 225 8.38 -12.80 1.04
N HIS A 226 8.47 -12.99 2.36
CA HIS A 226 9.15 -12.07 3.26
C HIS A 226 10.62 -11.88 2.89
N ASN A 227 11.33 -12.97 2.54
CA ASN A 227 12.73 -12.90 2.12
C ASN A 227 12.90 -12.04 0.88
N PHE A 228 12.10 -12.26 -0.15
CA PHE A 228 12.12 -11.46 -1.36
C PHE A 228 11.87 -9.98 -1.09
N LEU A 229 10.84 -9.67 -0.30
CA LEU A 229 10.45 -8.28 0.00
C LEU A 229 11.49 -7.56 0.86
N HIS A 230 12.12 -8.29 1.78
CA HIS A 230 13.25 -7.77 2.58
C HIS A 230 14.45 -7.46 1.68
N GLU A 231 14.89 -8.43 0.86
CA GLU A 231 16.02 -8.27 -0.06
C GLU A 231 15.82 -7.14 -1.06
N ALA A 232 14.59 -7.03 -1.63
CA ALA A 232 14.27 -5.95 -2.54
C ALA A 232 14.31 -4.57 -1.85
N TRP A 233 13.91 -4.49 -0.57
CA TRP A 233 14.01 -3.26 0.21
C TRP A 233 15.45 -2.88 0.55
N GLU A 234 16.28 -3.86 0.96
CA GLU A 234 17.70 -3.61 1.28
C GLU A 234 18.49 -3.10 0.07
N ARG A 235 18.10 -3.48 -1.14
CA ARG A 235 18.71 -3.03 -2.40
C ARG A 235 18.12 -1.77 -2.97
N ALA A 236 17.03 -1.27 -2.39
CA ALA A 236 16.39 -0.04 -2.85
C ALA A 236 17.31 1.18 -2.65
N ASP A 237 17.32 2.09 -3.61
CA ASP A 237 17.94 3.40 -3.46
C ASP A 237 17.04 4.27 -2.58
N LYS A 238 17.28 4.25 -1.27
CA LYS A 238 16.45 4.85 -0.22
C LYS A 238 16.59 6.38 -0.19
N GLN A 239 16.25 7.04 -1.31
CA GLN A 239 16.33 8.49 -1.43
C GLN A 239 14.99 9.17 -1.18
N GLY A 240 15.03 10.31 -0.56
CA GLY A 240 13.88 11.19 -0.40
C GLY A 240 13.87 11.89 0.96
N THR A 241 13.51 13.16 0.93
CA THR A 241 13.26 13.98 2.11
C THR A 241 11.94 14.70 1.95
N ALA A 242 11.21 14.91 3.04
CA ALA A 242 10.04 15.77 3.03
C ALA A 242 10.44 17.20 2.63
N ILE A 243 9.65 17.83 1.78
CA ILE A 243 9.92 19.18 1.27
C ILE A 243 9.85 20.22 2.39
N TYR A 244 8.94 20.00 3.35
CA TYR A 244 8.72 20.89 4.49
C TYR A 244 9.00 20.17 5.82
N PRO A 245 9.46 20.89 6.85
CA PRO A 245 9.56 20.34 8.20
C PRO A 245 8.17 20.05 8.78
N PRO A 246 8.06 19.17 9.78
CA PRO A 246 6.79 18.78 10.41
C PRO A 246 5.91 19.95 10.85
N ALA A 247 6.48 20.97 11.49
CA ALA A 247 5.75 22.17 11.92
C ALA A 247 5.08 22.89 10.74
N LYS A 248 5.76 22.97 9.58
CA LYS A 248 5.17 23.59 8.38
C LYS A 248 4.07 22.73 7.76
N ILE A 249 4.24 21.42 7.77
CA ILE A 249 3.21 20.46 7.31
C ILE A 249 1.97 20.57 8.21
N TRP A 250 2.18 20.70 9.53
CA TRP A 250 1.10 20.92 10.49
C TRP A 250 0.34 22.21 10.19
N GLU A 251 1.06 23.34 10.05
CA GLU A 251 0.47 24.64 9.69
C GLU A 251 -0.36 24.55 8.40
N LEU A 252 0.23 24.02 7.32
CA LEU A 252 -0.44 23.90 6.03
C LEU A 252 -1.69 23.00 6.09
N GLY A 253 -1.61 21.89 6.82
CA GLY A 253 -2.74 20.97 7.04
C GLY A 253 -3.88 21.64 7.81
N LEU A 254 -3.57 22.38 8.88
CA LEU A 254 -4.58 23.13 9.64
C LEU A 254 -5.20 24.26 8.84
N ARG A 255 -4.43 24.97 8.01
CA ARG A 255 -4.98 25.99 7.11
C ARG A 255 -5.91 25.36 6.09
N TYR A 256 -5.54 24.24 5.45
CA TYR A 256 -6.42 23.54 4.54
C TYR A 256 -7.73 23.13 5.22
N ALA A 257 -7.65 22.55 6.40
CA ALA A 257 -8.82 22.17 7.18
C ALA A 257 -9.72 23.36 7.51
N LYS A 258 -9.18 24.41 8.11
CA LYS A 258 -9.96 25.53 8.67
C LYS A 258 -10.46 26.53 7.64
N GLU A 259 -9.61 26.88 6.66
CA GLU A 259 -9.91 27.96 5.69
C GLU A 259 -10.63 27.42 4.43
N TYR A 260 -10.31 26.19 4.03
CA TYR A 260 -10.80 25.65 2.76
C TYR A 260 -11.86 24.57 2.91
N LEU A 261 -11.64 23.55 3.76
CA LEU A 261 -12.56 22.41 3.87
C LEU A 261 -13.73 22.70 4.80
N TRP A 262 -13.49 23.37 5.92
CA TRP A 262 -14.51 23.55 6.94
C TRP A 262 -15.65 24.46 6.45
N THR A 263 -16.89 24.06 6.73
CA THR A 263 -18.09 24.83 6.44
C THR A 263 -19.09 24.65 7.56
N LYS A 264 -20.00 25.62 7.69
CA LYS A 264 -21.17 25.55 8.57
C LYS A 264 -22.39 25.88 7.75
N GLU A 265 -23.27 24.91 7.61
CA GLU A 265 -24.48 25.02 6.80
C GLU A 265 -25.71 24.56 7.61
N GLY A 266 -26.54 25.49 8.01
CA GLY A 266 -27.68 25.21 8.90
C GLY A 266 -27.20 24.63 10.24
N ALA A 267 -27.70 23.46 10.59
CA ALA A 267 -27.34 22.75 11.82
C ALA A 267 -26.06 21.93 11.71
N PHE A 268 -25.53 21.73 10.52
CA PHE A 268 -24.34 20.91 10.29
C PHE A 268 -23.08 21.75 10.14
N SER A 269 -21.99 21.28 10.73
CA SER A 269 -20.64 21.80 10.50
C SER A 269 -19.67 20.66 10.34
N GLY A 270 -18.71 20.82 9.42
CA GLY A 270 -17.75 19.77 9.12
C GLY A 270 -16.82 20.13 7.97
N PHE A 271 -15.98 19.19 7.60
CA PHE A 271 -15.00 19.30 6.53
C PHE A 271 -15.53 18.59 5.28
N THR A 272 -15.61 19.31 4.16
CA THR A 272 -16.01 18.70 2.88
C THR A 272 -14.93 17.69 2.43
N ILE A 273 -15.34 16.72 1.61
CA ILE A 273 -14.41 15.68 1.10
C ILE A 273 -13.33 16.22 0.15
N GLY A 274 -13.32 17.51 -0.17
CA GLY A 274 -12.30 18.16 -0.99
C GLY A 274 -12.84 19.06 -2.06
N PHE A 275 -12.05 19.25 -3.11
CA PHE A 275 -12.32 20.12 -4.25
C PHE A 275 -12.15 19.39 -5.57
N SER A 276 -12.87 19.84 -6.58
CA SER A 276 -12.63 19.51 -7.98
C SER A 276 -12.85 20.76 -8.84
N PRO A 277 -12.20 20.86 -10.03
CA PRO A 277 -12.51 21.93 -10.95
C PRO A 277 -13.97 21.84 -11.39
N ASP A 278 -14.64 22.98 -11.45
CA ASP A 278 -15.93 23.10 -12.08
C ASP A 278 -15.81 23.27 -13.61
N LYS A 279 -16.91 23.55 -14.31
CA LYS A 279 -16.92 23.72 -15.77
C LYS A 279 -16.14 24.95 -16.24
N SER A 280 -15.93 25.95 -15.39
CA SER A 280 -15.11 27.12 -15.68
C SER A 280 -13.63 26.89 -15.40
N GLY A 281 -13.30 25.79 -14.72
CA GLY A 281 -11.95 25.46 -14.26
C GLY A 281 -11.62 25.98 -12.87
N GLU A 282 -12.54 26.68 -12.22
CA GLU A 282 -12.38 27.15 -10.85
C GLU A 282 -12.56 26.04 -9.82
N TRP A 283 -11.91 26.18 -8.66
CA TRP A 283 -12.02 25.21 -7.60
C TRP A 283 -13.40 25.27 -6.93
N SER A 284 -14.13 24.18 -7.01
CA SER A 284 -15.43 24.00 -6.38
C SER A 284 -15.39 22.96 -5.27
N LYS A 285 -15.97 23.30 -4.11
CA LYS A 285 -16.13 22.37 -2.99
C LYS A 285 -17.05 21.24 -3.39
N ARG A 286 -16.64 20.00 -3.07
CA ARG A 286 -17.50 18.82 -3.24
C ARG A 286 -18.65 18.86 -2.24
N LYS A 287 -19.73 18.15 -2.57
CA LYS A 287 -21.00 18.21 -1.81
C LYS A 287 -20.97 17.40 -0.52
N GLY A 288 -20.17 16.33 -0.46
CA GLY A 288 -20.21 15.36 0.62
C GLY A 288 -19.37 15.74 1.83
N TYR A 289 -19.85 15.27 2.99
CA TYR A 289 -19.07 15.11 4.21
C TYR A 289 -19.03 13.64 4.55
N GLU A 290 -17.89 13.13 4.97
CA GLU A 290 -17.71 11.76 5.43
C GLU A 290 -16.97 11.77 6.76
N ILE A 291 -17.40 10.90 7.67
CA ILE A 291 -16.81 10.87 9.01
C ILE A 291 -15.40 10.28 9.00
N GLY A 292 -15.15 9.30 8.14
CA GLY A 292 -13.88 8.65 7.85
C GLY A 292 -13.56 8.73 6.35
N TRP A 293 -12.94 7.70 5.81
CA TRP A 293 -12.54 7.45 4.42
C TRP A 293 -12.05 8.72 3.68
N CYS A 294 -12.80 9.28 2.71
CA CYS A 294 -12.38 10.48 1.98
C CYS A 294 -12.47 11.77 2.80
N GLY A 295 -13.44 11.88 3.69
CA GLY A 295 -13.74 13.13 4.40
C GLY A 295 -12.96 13.34 5.69
N GLN A 296 -12.65 12.26 6.41
CA GLN A 296 -11.86 12.25 7.65
C GLN A 296 -12.30 13.31 8.70
N ASN A 297 -13.62 13.58 8.78
CA ASN A 297 -14.14 14.66 9.61
C ASN A 297 -13.77 14.53 11.08
N ALA A 298 -13.83 13.32 11.64
CA ALA A 298 -13.47 13.09 13.04
C ALA A 298 -11.96 13.23 13.28
N SER A 299 -11.11 12.75 12.37
CA SER A 299 -9.65 12.88 12.48
C SER A 299 -9.18 14.34 12.38
N PHE A 300 -9.77 15.14 11.46
CA PHE A 300 -9.52 16.58 11.42
C PHE A 300 -9.95 17.28 12.71
N ALA A 301 -11.15 16.97 13.22
CA ALA A 301 -11.65 17.56 14.45
C ALA A 301 -10.72 17.25 15.63
N ASN A 302 -10.26 16.00 15.75
CA ASN A 302 -9.28 15.60 16.77
C ASN A 302 -7.95 16.34 16.61
N SER A 303 -7.48 16.57 15.39
CA SER A 303 -6.27 17.34 15.15
C SER A 303 -6.44 18.83 15.53
N LEU A 304 -7.63 19.39 15.32
CA LEU A 304 -7.93 20.75 15.78
C LEU A 304 -8.02 20.86 17.31
N LEU A 305 -8.60 19.86 18.00
CA LEU A 305 -8.57 19.81 19.46
C LEU A 305 -7.14 19.73 19.99
N PHE A 306 -6.30 18.92 19.35
CA PHE A 306 -4.89 18.82 19.68
C PHE A 306 -4.12 20.12 19.43
N ASP A 307 -4.42 20.86 18.35
CA ASP A 307 -3.88 22.19 18.09
C ASP A 307 -4.23 23.19 19.21
N TYR A 308 -5.46 23.13 19.74
CA TYR A 308 -5.82 23.94 20.91
C TYR A 308 -5.02 23.56 22.15
N ILE A 309 -4.83 22.28 22.40
CA ILE A 309 -4.06 21.79 23.56
C ILE A 309 -2.60 22.28 23.49
N LYS A 310 -1.98 22.22 22.30
CA LYS A 310 -0.58 22.59 22.10
C LYS A 310 -0.35 24.10 21.97
N HIS A 311 -1.24 24.80 21.25
CA HIS A 311 -1.02 26.19 20.84
C HIS A 311 -2.07 27.17 21.36
N ASN A 312 -3.05 26.72 22.15
CA ASN A 312 -4.18 27.52 22.68
C ASN A 312 -4.99 28.21 21.56
N ASN A 313 -5.10 27.58 20.38
CA ASN A 313 -5.82 28.14 19.24
C ASN A 313 -7.33 27.97 19.40
N LYS A 314 -8.01 29.05 19.82
CA LYS A 314 -9.45 29.04 20.09
C LYS A 314 -10.31 28.71 18.87
N GLU A 315 -9.91 29.15 17.67
CA GLU A 315 -10.62 28.80 16.43
C GLU A 315 -10.58 27.29 16.18
N SER A 316 -9.45 26.64 16.44
CA SER A 316 -9.31 25.19 16.31
C SER A 316 -10.24 24.46 17.30
N LEU A 317 -10.30 24.90 18.56
CA LEU A 317 -11.25 24.33 19.53
C LEU A 317 -12.69 24.46 19.04
N ASP A 318 -13.11 25.66 18.65
CA ASP A 318 -14.49 25.95 18.28
C ASP A 318 -14.93 25.14 17.05
N LYS A 319 -14.09 25.06 16.02
CA LYS A 319 -14.37 24.27 14.80
C LYS A 319 -14.32 22.76 15.05
N GLY A 320 -13.36 22.27 15.83
CA GLY A 320 -13.26 20.86 16.20
C GLY A 320 -14.50 20.38 16.96
N VAL A 321 -14.86 21.07 18.05
CA VAL A 321 -16.06 20.76 18.84
C VAL A 321 -17.33 20.87 18.01
N ALA A 322 -17.51 21.94 17.23
CA ALA A 322 -18.69 22.13 16.39
C ALA A 322 -18.87 20.99 15.37
N THR A 323 -17.76 20.48 14.82
CA THR A 323 -17.81 19.33 13.90
C THR A 323 -18.27 18.07 14.61
N LEU A 324 -17.65 17.70 15.72
CA LEU A 324 -18.01 16.48 16.46
C LEU A 324 -19.42 16.53 17.01
N ASP A 325 -19.83 17.68 17.58
CA ASP A 325 -21.20 17.87 18.10
C ASP A 325 -22.26 17.76 16.99
N ALA A 326 -21.98 18.32 15.79
CA ALA A 326 -22.91 18.23 14.66
C ALA A 326 -23.10 16.77 14.19
N TRP A 327 -22.02 16.02 14.01
CA TRP A 327 -22.07 14.62 13.66
C TRP A 327 -22.78 13.78 14.72
N ALA A 328 -22.41 13.93 16.01
CA ALA A 328 -23.00 13.17 17.12
C ALA A 328 -24.52 13.43 17.22
N LYS A 329 -24.96 14.67 17.03
CA LYS A 329 -26.35 15.04 17.12
C LYS A 329 -27.20 14.59 15.93
N LEU A 330 -26.66 14.71 14.71
CA LEU A 330 -27.45 14.53 13.49
C LEU A 330 -27.36 13.13 12.88
N CYS A 331 -26.29 12.38 13.19
CA CYS A 331 -26.01 11.12 12.51
C CYS A 331 -26.16 9.89 13.40
N ARG A 332 -26.30 10.02 14.72
CA ARG A 332 -26.59 8.91 15.61
C ARG A 332 -27.98 8.34 15.35
N LEU A 333 -28.09 7.01 15.29
CA LEU A 333 -29.34 6.29 15.13
C LEU A 333 -29.77 5.63 16.45
N PRO A 334 -31.09 5.42 16.67
CA PRO A 334 -31.59 4.83 17.91
C PRO A 334 -31.11 3.41 18.19
N ASN A 335 -30.74 2.65 17.15
CA ASN A 335 -30.23 1.29 17.27
C ASN A 335 -28.73 1.20 17.57
N GLY A 336 -28.04 2.33 17.76
CA GLY A 336 -26.61 2.39 18.01
C GLY A 336 -25.75 2.61 16.77
N LEU A 337 -26.29 2.40 15.57
CA LEU A 337 -25.60 2.75 14.33
C LEU A 337 -25.42 4.25 14.18
N PHE A 338 -24.56 4.61 13.23
CA PHE A 338 -24.16 5.98 12.96
C PHE A 338 -24.11 6.23 11.45
N ILE A 339 -24.86 7.23 10.96
CA ILE A 339 -24.81 7.64 9.56
C ILE A 339 -23.44 8.22 9.24
N THR A 340 -22.77 7.66 8.25
CA THR A 340 -21.36 7.96 7.96
C THR A 340 -21.17 9.07 6.92
N ASN A 341 -22.21 9.41 6.16
CA ASN A 341 -22.16 10.41 5.08
C ASN A 341 -23.31 11.42 5.19
N TYR A 342 -23.00 12.67 4.85
CA TYR A 342 -23.95 13.78 4.88
C TYR A 342 -23.80 14.64 3.63
N ASP A 343 -24.88 14.99 2.96
CA ASP A 343 -24.85 15.85 1.78
C ASP A 343 -24.93 17.33 2.16
N ARG A 344 -23.95 18.08 1.75
CA ARG A 344 -23.78 19.49 2.09
C ARG A 344 -24.88 20.39 1.49
N ILE A 345 -25.33 20.07 0.27
CA ILE A 345 -26.26 20.94 -0.47
C ILE A 345 -27.70 20.68 -0.06
N SER A 346 -28.11 19.41 -0.03
CA SER A 346 -29.47 19.05 0.35
C SER A 346 -29.72 19.11 1.86
N GLY A 347 -28.64 19.11 2.67
CA GLY A 347 -28.74 18.99 4.12
C GLY A 347 -29.25 17.63 4.59
N GLN A 348 -29.25 16.64 3.71
CA GLN A 348 -29.74 15.30 3.98
C GLN A 348 -28.56 14.33 4.29
N ARG A 349 -28.83 13.34 5.13
CA ARG A 349 -27.94 12.23 5.36
C ARG A 349 -27.88 11.38 4.08
N SER A 350 -26.69 11.26 3.50
CA SER A 350 -26.48 10.50 2.27
C SER A 350 -25.39 9.46 2.47
N GLN A 351 -25.39 8.46 1.62
CA GLN A 351 -24.44 7.36 1.60
C GLN A 351 -23.92 7.17 0.18
N ILE A 352 -22.70 6.71 0.02
CA ILE A 352 -22.28 6.06 -1.23
C ILE A 352 -23.15 4.80 -1.36
N ASP A 353 -23.72 4.56 -2.52
CA ASP A 353 -24.76 3.53 -2.76
C ASP A 353 -26.09 3.77 -2.00
N ASN A 354 -26.35 5.01 -1.62
CA ASN A 354 -27.60 5.59 -1.12
C ASN A 354 -28.12 5.12 0.24
N VAL A 355 -27.57 4.11 0.89
CA VAL A 355 -28.18 3.62 2.14
C VAL A 355 -27.25 2.82 3.06
N VAL A 356 -26.03 2.45 2.67
CA VAL A 356 -25.18 1.57 3.44
C VAL A 356 -24.25 2.33 4.37
N ILE A 357 -24.28 1.97 5.64
CA ILE A 357 -23.33 2.38 6.67
C ILE A 357 -22.19 1.35 6.63
N ASP A 358 -21.05 1.70 6.04
CA ASP A 358 -19.95 0.78 5.86
C ASP A 358 -19.05 0.65 7.09
N ALA A 359 -18.41 -0.51 7.24
CA ALA A 359 -17.56 -0.81 8.38
C ALA A 359 -16.30 0.09 8.46
N CYS A 360 -15.76 0.53 7.31
CA CYS A 360 -14.58 1.39 7.29
C CYS A 360 -14.86 2.75 7.93
N ASN A 361 -15.89 3.44 7.47
CA ASN A 361 -16.31 4.70 8.06
C ASN A 361 -16.82 4.54 9.50
N LEU A 362 -17.59 3.48 9.77
CA LEU A 362 -18.17 3.25 11.09
C LEU A 362 -17.09 2.96 12.14
N GLY A 363 -16.13 2.10 11.82
CA GLY A 363 -15.01 1.80 12.70
C GLY A 363 -14.10 3.01 12.93
N THR A 364 -13.84 3.79 11.87
CA THR A 364 -13.11 5.05 11.98
C THR A 364 -13.85 6.05 12.86
N ALA A 365 -15.17 6.17 12.74
CA ALA A 365 -15.98 7.02 13.60
C ALA A 365 -15.85 6.63 15.08
N ALA A 366 -16.10 5.36 15.41
CA ALA A 366 -16.06 4.89 16.80
C ALA A 366 -14.67 5.13 17.43
N LEU A 367 -13.59 4.80 16.71
CA LEU A 367 -12.22 4.97 17.19
C LEU A 367 -11.90 6.45 17.45
N ASN A 368 -12.25 7.33 16.51
CA ASN A 368 -12.02 8.77 16.67
C ASN A 368 -12.90 9.41 17.75
N TYR A 369 -14.12 8.92 18.00
CA TYR A 369 -14.94 9.43 19.10
C TYR A 369 -14.42 9.00 20.47
N PHE A 370 -13.86 7.79 20.61
CA PHE A 370 -13.13 7.42 21.81
C PHE A 370 -11.93 8.36 22.06
N GLU A 371 -11.15 8.66 21.03
CA GLU A 371 -10.04 9.60 21.12
C GLU A 371 -10.53 11.03 21.43
N ALA A 372 -11.59 11.49 20.77
CA ALA A 372 -12.20 12.80 21.00
C ALA A 372 -12.63 13.00 22.45
N THR A 373 -13.10 11.94 23.12
CA THR A 373 -13.46 11.99 24.54
C THR A 373 -12.28 12.44 25.41
N GLU A 374 -11.08 11.92 25.16
CA GLU A 374 -9.88 12.32 25.90
C GLU A 374 -9.42 13.71 25.53
N LEU A 375 -9.46 14.05 24.23
CA LEU A 375 -9.04 15.35 23.77
C LEU A 375 -9.93 16.49 24.28
N VAL A 376 -11.26 16.32 24.33
CA VAL A 376 -12.16 17.35 24.88
C VAL A 376 -11.97 17.52 26.38
N LYS A 377 -11.73 16.43 27.13
CA LYS A 377 -11.35 16.51 28.55
C LYS A 377 -10.05 17.32 28.75
N ALA A 378 -9.04 17.05 27.92
CA ALA A 378 -7.78 17.82 27.95
C ALA A 378 -7.99 19.30 27.58
N CYS A 379 -9.00 19.63 26.77
CA CYS A 379 -9.43 21.00 26.51
C CYS A 379 -10.24 21.65 27.64
N GLY A 380 -10.53 20.94 28.73
CA GLY A 380 -11.36 21.41 29.83
C GLY A 380 -12.86 21.36 29.54
N LEU A 381 -13.31 20.53 28.61
CA LEU A 381 -14.69 20.36 28.22
C LEU A 381 -15.20 18.94 28.56
N GLU A 382 -16.49 18.82 28.82
CA GLU A 382 -17.15 17.53 28.99
C GLU A 382 -18.11 17.25 27.84
N ARG A 383 -18.00 16.06 27.24
CA ARG A 383 -18.83 15.56 26.15
C ARG A 383 -19.12 14.07 26.33
N PRO A 384 -19.95 13.69 27.36
CA PRO A 384 -20.25 12.28 27.63
C PRO A 384 -20.90 11.56 26.46
N ASP A 385 -21.57 12.29 25.58
CA ASP A 385 -22.22 11.75 24.38
C ASP A 385 -21.21 11.18 23.38
N TYR A 386 -19.94 11.62 23.38
CA TYR A 386 -18.93 11.11 22.44
C TYR A 386 -18.56 9.66 22.77
N GLU A 387 -18.28 9.39 24.04
CA GLU A 387 -17.96 8.04 24.47
C GLU A 387 -19.17 7.11 24.35
N SER A 388 -20.37 7.58 24.75
CA SER A 388 -21.62 6.85 24.61
C SER A 388 -21.95 6.51 23.15
N LEU A 389 -21.63 7.41 22.19
CA LEU A 389 -21.80 7.14 20.77
C LEU A 389 -20.87 6.00 20.31
N ALA A 390 -19.59 6.06 20.67
CA ALA A 390 -18.61 5.06 20.29
C ALA A 390 -18.96 3.67 20.87
N PHE A 391 -19.38 3.60 22.14
CA PHE A 391 -19.89 2.37 22.73
C PHE A 391 -21.15 1.87 22.03
N GLY A 392 -22.10 2.74 21.69
CA GLY A 392 -23.32 2.37 20.96
C GLY A 392 -23.02 1.68 19.61
N ILE A 393 -22.02 2.18 18.87
CA ILE A 393 -21.55 1.55 17.64
C ILE A 393 -20.95 0.18 17.93
N CYS A 394 -20.08 0.08 18.93
CA CYS A 394 -19.44 -1.19 19.33
C CYS A 394 -20.47 -2.23 19.79
N ASP A 395 -21.45 -1.82 20.60
CA ASP A 395 -22.53 -2.69 21.08
C ASP A 395 -23.37 -3.25 19.94
N PHE A 396 -23.75 -2.38 18.98
CA PHE A 396 -24.50 -2.82 17.81
C PHE A 396 -23.72 -3.89 17.03
N VAL A 397 -22.46 -3.62 16.69
CA VAL A 397 -21.65 -4.54 15.86
C VAL A 397 -21.33 -5.83 16.61
N ARG A 398 -21.07 -5.76 17.93
CA ARG A 398 -20.87 -6.96 18.76
C ARG A 398 -22.12 -7.84 18.77
N ASN A 399 -23.31 -7.25 18.89
CA ASN A 399 -24.57 -7.98 18.92
C ASN A 399 -24.94 -8.58 17.54
N ASP A 400 -24.47 -7.99 16.44
CA ASP A 400 -24.67 -8.49 15.06
C ASP A 400 -23.59 -9.50 14.63
N GLN A 401 -22.54 -9.72 15.45
CA GLN A 401 -21.43 -10.61 15.11
C GLN A 401 -21.91 -12.06 14.90
N GLN A 402 -21.40 -12.70 13.85
CA GLN A 402 -21.68 -14.11 13.58
C GLN A 402 -20.86 -15.04 14.49
N ASP A 403 -21.32 -16.29 14.63
CA ASP A 403 -20.64 -17.30 15.45
C ASP A 403 -19.19 -17.57 15.03
N ASN A 404 -18.89 -17.45 13.74
CA ASN A 404 -17.55 -17.60 13.17
C ASN A 404 -16.68 -16.33 13.34
N GLY A 405 -17.14 -15.33 14.07
CA GLY A 405 -16.41 -14.10 14.33
C GLY A 405 -16.62 -12.97 13.33
N VAL A 406 -17.27 -13.21 12.20
CA VAL A 406 -17.43 -12.22 11.13
C VAL A 406 -18.31 -11.05 11.56
N TYR A 407 -17.84 -9.83 11.28
CA TYR A 407 -18.65 -8.60 11.30
C TYR A 407 -19.26 -8.30 9.94
N GLY A 408 -20.24 -7.42 9.89
CA GLY A 408 -20.75 -6.90 8.64
C GLY A 408 -19.71 -6.09 7.88
N ARG A 409 -19.76 -6.13 6.55
CA ARG A 409 -19.09 -5.16 5.70
C ARG A 409 -19.79 -3.79 5.78
N GLY A 410 -21.09 -3.81 6.00
CA GLY A 410 -21.93 -2.63 6.19
C GLY A 410 -23.35 -3.01 6.56
N TRP A 411 -24.12 -2.03 6.96
CA TRP A 411 -25.50 -2.18 7.43
C TRP A 411 -26.39 -1.10 6.85
N TYR A 412 -27.65 -1.45 6.65
CA TYR A 412 -28.67 -0.45 6.40
C TYR A 412 -29.02 0.33 7.68
N PRO A 413 -29.58 1.53 7.60
CA PRO A 413 -29.95 2.31 8.80
C PRO A 413 -30.92 1.61 9.76
N ASN A 414 -31.71 0.64 9.28
CA ASN A 414 -32.61 -0.18 10.10
C ASN A 414 -31.87 -1.28 10.89
N GLY A 415 -30.58 -1.46 10.67
CA GLY A 415 -29.75 -2.47 11.33
C GLY A 415 -29.57 -3.77 10.55
N GLU A 416 -30.24 -3.94 9.43
CA GLU A 416 -30.06 -5.12 8.58
C GLU A 416 -28.65 -5.10 7.96
N CYS A 417 -27.94 -6.23 8.05
CA CYS A 417 -26.60 -6.35 7.46
C CYS A 417 -26.67 -6.41 5.94
N PHE A 418 -25.96 -5.50 5.28
CA PHE A 418 -25.89 -5.43 3.83
C PHE A 418 -25.06 -6.58 3.23
N TYR A 419 -23.90 -6.87 3.81
CA TYR A 419 -22.99 -7.89 3.29
C TYR A 419 -21.92 -8.28 4.32
N ARG A 420 -21.33 -9.49 4.20
CA ARG A 420 -20.34 -10.02 5.16
C ARG A 420 -19.06 -10.55 4.53
N GLU A 421 -18.99 -10.67 3.19
CA GLU A 421 -17.81 -11.21 2.54
C GLU A 421 -16.63 -10.21 2.52
N GLY A 422 -15.42 -10.77 2.50
CA GLY A 422 -14.18 -10.01 2.46
C GLY A 422 -13.73 -9.55 3.84
N THR A 423 -12.64 -8.80 3.87
CA THR A 423 -11.96 -8.46 5.13
C THR A 423 -12.31 -7.08 5.70
N ILE A 424 -13.15 -6.28 5.03
CA ILE A 424 -13.42 -4.89 5.45
C ILE A 424 -14.08 -4.78 6.83
N GLY A 425 -14.83 -5.81 7.29
CA GLY A 425 -15.36 -5.84 8.65
C GLY A 425 -14.30 -5.71 9.75
N CYS A 426 -13.02 -6.00 9.42
CA CYS A 426 -11.92 -5.85 10.38
C CYS A 426 -11.72 -4.41 10.88
N PHE A 427 -12.25 -3.38 10.18
CA PHE A 427 -12.23 -2.00 10.67
C PHE A 427 -12.97 -1.82 11.99
N MET A 428 -13.83 -2.77 12.36
CA MET A 428 -14.52 -2.74 13.67
C MET A 428 -13.68 -3.37 14.80
N VAL A 429 -12.55 -4.04 14.51
CA VAL A 429 -11.72 -4.66 15.57
C VAL A 429 -11.00 -3.61 16.42
N PRO A 430 -10.30 -2.60 15.90
CA PRO A 430 -9.65 -1.58 16.72
C PRO A 430 -10.59 -0.86 17.71
N PRO A 431 -11.79 -0.38 17.31
CA PRO A 431 -12.70 0.25 18.27
C PRO A 431 -13.26 -0.72 19.32
N MET A 432 -13.44 -2.01 19.00
CA MET A 432 -13.81 -3.01 19.99
C MET A 432 -12.72 -3.20 21.06
N LEU A 433 -11.45 -3.23 20.65
CA LEU A 433 -10.31 -3.31 21.56
C LEU A 433 -10.19 -2.03 22.42
N GLU A 434 -10.54 -0.87 21.86
CA GLU A 434 -10.59 0.37 22.61
C GLU A 434 -11.76 0.36 23.62
N ALA A 435 -12.93 -0.14 23.24
CA ALA A 435 -14.08 -0.32 24.14
C ALA A 435 -13.72 -1.23 25.32
N PHE A 436 -13.01 -2.34 25.08
CA PHE A 436 -12.46 -3.16 26.17
C PHE A 436 -11.46 -2.40 27.04
N SER A 437 -10.54 -1.65 26.42
CA SER A 437 -9.51 -0.91 27.17
C SER A 437 -10.13 0.08 28.18
N ARG A 438 -11.30 0.66 27.83
CA ARG A 438 -12.03 1.64 28.64
C ARG A 438 -12.96 1.00 29.66
N SER A 439 -13.82 0.08 29.23
CA SER A 439 -14.86 -0.52 30.08
C SER A 439 -14.37 -1.68 30.96
N LYS A 440 -13.28 -2.36 30.54
CA LYS A 440 -12.82 -3.66 31.06
C LYS A 440 -13.86 -4.81 30.90
N ASP A 441 -14.90 -4.59 30.10
CA ASP A 441 -15.87 -5.65 29.77
C ASP A 441 -15.25 -6.63 28.76
N SER A 442 -14.97 -7.83 29.23
CA SER A 442 -14.33 -8.89 28.45
C SER A 442 -15.12 -9.34 27.20
N THR A 443 -16.41 -9.01 27.13
CA THR A 443 -17.22 -9.34 25.94
C THR A 443 -16.76 -8.60 24.70
N TYR A 444 -16.24 -7.35 24.83
CA TYR A 444 -15.62 -6.62 23.71
C TYR A 444 -14.31 -7.28 23.25
N LEU A 445 -13.45 -7.68 24.21
CA LEU A 445 -12.21 -8.38 23.87
C LEU A 445 -12.49 -9.70 23.16
N SER A 446 -13.42 -10.51 23.69
CA SER A 446 -13.82 -11.78 23.09
C SER A 446 -14.37 -11.59 21.66
N SER A 447 -15.22 -10.58 21.46
CA SER A 447 -15.74 -10.24 20.12
C SER A 447 -14.62 -9.81 19.18
N ALA A 448 -13.74 -8.91 19.63
CA ALA A 448 -12.62 -8.42 18.83
C ALA A 448 -11.65 -9.54 18.43
N THR A 449 -11.29 -10.42 19.38
CA THR A 449 -10.36 -11.53 19.12
C THR A 449 -10.94 -12.50 18.10
N ARG A 450 -12.20 -12.92 18.23
CA ARG A 450 -12.84 -13.81 17.24
C ARG A 450 -12.88 -13.19 15.84
N ALA A 451 -13.16 -11.89 15.74
CA ALA A 451 -13.16 -11.20 14.47
C ALA A 451 -11.74 -11.08 13.89
N TYR A 452 -10.77 -10.71 14.73
CA TYR A 452 -9.37 -10.64 14.32
C TYR A 452 -8.88 -11.97 13.77
N ASP A 453 -9.08 -13.06 14.51
CA ASP A 453 -8.67 -14.41 14.14
C ASP A 453 -9.28 -14.82 12.78
N HIS A 454 -10.55 -14.51 12.56
CA HIS A 454 -11.20 -14.75 11.27
C HIS A 454 -10.50 -13.99 10.14
N TYR A 455 -10.34 -12.67 10.27
CA TYR A 455 -9.83 -11.84 9.17
C TYR A 455 -8.33 -12.02 8.92
N VAL A 456 -7.53 -12.27 9.96
CA VAL A 456 -6.11 -12.56 9.77
C VAL A 456 -5.90 -13.94 9.16
N SER A 457 -6.76 -14.91 9.48
CA SER A 457 -6.76 -16.24 8.82
C SER A 457 -7.09 -16.14 7.33
N GLU A 458 -8.02 -15.27 6.95
CA GLU A 458 -8.31 -14.97 5.53
C GLU A 458 -7.06 -14.45 4.80
N LEU A 459 -6.35 -13.48 5.39
CA LEU A 459 -5.10 -12.96 4.83
C LEU A 459 -4.03 -14.05 4.73
N LYS A 460 -3.80 -14.82 5.80
CA LYS A 460 -2.81 -15.90 5.84
C LYS A 460 -3.08 -17.01 4.83
N THR A 461 -4.34 -17.31 4.60
CA THR A 461 -4.74 -18.40 3.68
C THR A 461 -4.72 -17.96 2.22
N LYS A 462 -5.11 -16.72 1.93
CA LYS A 462 -5.25 -16.19 0.57
C LYS A 462 -4.03 -15.44 0.08
N GLY A 463 -3.16 -14.98 1.00
CA GLY A 463 -2.02 -14.14 0.69
C GLY A 463 -2.39 -12.69 0.32
N TYR A 464 -3.64 -12.26 0.61
CA TYR A 464 -4.12 -10.91 0.34
C TYR A 464 -5.32 -10.52 1.21
N SER A 465 -5.52 -9.22 1.41
CA SER A 465 -6.75 -8.66 1.96
C SER A 465 -7.69 -8.14 0.87
N THR A 466 -8.94 -7.88 1.22
CA THR A 466 -9.99 -7.59 0.25
C THR A 466 -10.79 -6.36 0.63
N ALA A 467 -11.20 -5.57 -0.36
CA ALA A 467 -12.17 -4.49 -0.30
C ALA A 467 -11.98 -3.50 0.85
N GLY A 468 -11.01 -2.61 0.70
CA GLY A 468 -10.87 -1.45 1.59
C GLY A 468 -11.79 -0.32 1.19
N ALA A 469 -11.58 0.26 0.02
CA ALA A 469 -12.37 1.39 -0.46
C ALA A 469 -13.84 1.02 -0.71
N LEU A 470 -14.74 1.96 -0.41
CA LEU A 470 -16.19 1.76 -0.48
C LEU A 470 -16.71 1.50 -1.90
N ASP A 471 -16.04 2.07 -2.89
CA ASP A 471 -16.42 1.97 -4.29
C ASP A 471 -15.80 0.76 -5.00
N THR A 472 -15.03 -0.08 -4.28
CA THR A 472 -14.36 -1.26 -4.82
C THR A 472 -14.78 -2.55 -4.12
N TRP A 473 -14.77 -3.64 -4.90
CA TRP A 473 -14.92 -5.01 -4.45
C TRP A 473 -13.79 -5.83 -5.09
N CYS A 474 -12.60 -5.61 -4.61
CA CYS A 474 -11.40 -6.22 -5.16
C CYS A 474 -10.35 -6.44 -4.08
N ILE A 475 -9.22 -6.99 -4.45
CA ILE A 475 -8.04 -7.10 -3.60
C ILE A 475 -7.46 -5.70 -3.39
N ASP A 476 -7.14 -5.40 -2.13
CA ASP A 476 -6.80 -4.07 -1.68
C ASP A 476 -5.89 -4.13 -0.44
N LYS A 477 -5.17 -3.04 -0.16
CA LYS A 477 -4.31 -2.90 1.02
C LYS A 477 -5.03 -2.41 2.27
N GLU A 478 -6.15 -1.67 2.12
CA GLU A 478 -6.72 -0.86 3.19
C GLU A 478 -7.21 -1.67 4.39
N SER A 479 -7.85 -2.82 4.17
CA SER A 479 -8.28 -3.70 5.27
C SER A 479 -7.12 -4.15 6.16
N SER A 480 -5.92 -4.35 5.57
CA SER A 480 -4.74 -4.76 6.33
C SER A 480 -4.23 -3.70 7.29
N ILE A 481 -4.60 -2.42 7.10
CA ILE A 481 -4.27 -1.37 8.07
C ILE A 481 -4.95 -1.63 9.42
N SER A 482 -6.23 -1.98 9.39
CA SER A 482 -6.96 -2.36 10.60
C SER A 482 -6.45 -3.65 11.21
N LEU A 483 -6.02 -4.62 10.40
CA LEU A 483 -5.38 -5.83 10.91
C LEU A 483 -4.06 -5.52 11.62
N LEU A 484 -3.22 -4.66 11.05
CA LEU A 484 -1.96 -4.22 11.67
C LEU A 484 -2.21 -3.53 13.03
N ARG A 485 -3.13 -2.55 13.06
CA ARG A 485 -3.53 -1.86 14.29
C ARG A 485 -4.06 -2.82 15.35
N SER A 486 -4.90 -3.76 14.92
CA SER A 486 -5.48 -4.77 15.81
C SER A 486 -4.42 -5.70 16.38
N ALA A 487 -3.49 -6.18 15.55
CA ALA A 487 -2.40 -7.04 15.96
C ALA A 487 -1.52 -6.38 17.03
N LEU A 488 -1.07 -5.13 16.77
CA LEU A 488 -0.27 -4.36 17.73
C LEU A 488 -1.02 -4.13 19.05
N LYS A 489 -2.31 -3.76 18.97
CA LYS A 489 -3.13 -3.52 20.17
C LYS A 489 -3.37 -4.82 20.95
N LEU A 490 -3.64 -5.95 20.30
CA LEU A 490 -3.78 -7.26 20.92
C LEU A 490 -2.47 -7.70 21.58
N TYR A 491 -1.34 -7.51 20.91
CA TYR A 491 -0.03 -7.77 21.52
C TYR A 491 0.18 -6.95 22.79
N ASN A 492 -0.09 -5.65 22.74
CA ASN A 492 0.05 -4.77 23.90
C ASN A 492 -0.89 -5.14 25.06
N LEU A 493 -2.08 -5.67 24.77
CA LEU A 493 -3.06 -6.09 25.79
C LEU A 493 -2.77 -7.46 26.40
N THR A 494 -2.19 -8.38 25.61
CA THR A 494 -2.08 -9.80 26.00
C THR A 494 -0.65 -10.29 26.16
N SER A 495 0.32 -9.60 25.58
CA SER A 495 1.72 -10.05 25.42
C SER A 495 1.86 -11.37 24.65
N ASN A 496 0.83 -11.81 23.90
CA ASN A 496 0.91 -12.99 23.06
C ASN A 496 1.70 -12.67 21.79
N LYS A 497 2.84 -13.36 21.63
CA LYS A 497 3.78 -13.13 20.54
C LYS A 497 3.18 -13.39 19.15
N GLU A 498 2.20 -14.27 19.04
CA GLU A 498 1.54 -14.54 17.75
C GLU A 498 0.96 -13.27 17.11
N TYR A 499 0.42 -12.35 17.92
CA TYR A 499 -0.07 -11.07 17.39
C TYR A 499 1.07 -10.17 16.87
N LEU A 500 2.25 -10.22 17.48
CA LEU A 500 3.41 -9.50 16.96
C LEU A 500 3.91 -10.12 15.65
N ASP A 501 3.96 -11.44 15.58
CA ASP A 501 4.33 -12.17 14.36
C ASP A 501 3.31 -11.89 13.23
N ASP A 502 2.03 -11.79 13.56
CA ASP A 502 0.97 -11.36 12.64
C ASP A 502 1.15 -9.91 12.16
N ALA A 503 1.51 -8.98 13.08
CA ALA A 503 1.79 -7.60 12.69
C ALA A 503 2.93 -7.51 11.66
N VAL A 504 3.98 -8.33 11.83
CA VAL A 504 5.06 -8.46 10.85
C VAL A 504 4.54 -9.00 9.51
N ALA A 505 3.76 -10.09 9.54
CA ALA A 505 3.21 -10.69 8.32
C ALA A 505 2.29 -9.72 7.55
N VAL A 506 1.40 -9.02 8.26
CA VAL A 506 0.55 -7.98 7.67
C VAL A 506 1.39 -6.84 7.07
N SER A 507 2.49 -6.46 7.73
CA SER A 507 3.39 -5.41 7.25
C SER A 507 4.15 -5.83 5.99
N TYR A 508 4.51 -7.10 5.83
CA TYR A 508 5.04 -7.61 4.57
C TYR A 508 3.99 -7.58 3.45
N TYR A 509 2.74 -7.94 3.73
CA TYR A 509 1.68 -7.76 2.74
C TYR A 509 1.50 -6.28 2.34
N LEU A 510 1.48 -5.34 3.29
CA LEU A 510 1.45 -3.91 3.00
C LEU A 510 2.67 -3.47 2.17
N SER A 511 3.84 -4.10 2.38
CA SER A 511 5.04 -3.81 1.58
C SER A 511 4.93 -4.24 0.11
N THR A 512 4.02 -5.17 -0.23
CA THR A 512 3.76 -5.53 -1.65
C THR A 512 3.10 -4.41 -2.44
N TRP A 513 2.65 -3.34 -1.78
CA TRP A 513 2.02 -2.15 -2.37
C TRP A 513 2.94 -0.94 -2.37
N LEU A 514 4.10 -1.00 -1.67
CA LEU A 514 5.02 0.10 -1.45
C LEU A 514 6.06 0.21 -2.57
N TRP A 515 6.22 1.39 -3.18
CA TRP A 515 7.21 1.66 -4.22
C TRP A 515 8.62 1.75 -3.66
N HIS A 516 9.50 0.86 -4.13
CA HIS A 516 10.91 0.75 -3.71
C HIS A 516 11.86 1.58 -4.58
N TYR A 517 11.37 2.34 -5.57
CA TYR A 517 12.20 3.06 -6.52
C TYR A 517 11.51 4.29 -7.07
N ASN A 518 12.28 5.14 -7.74
CA ASN A 518 11.80 6.23 -8.55
C ASN A 518 11.72 5.79 -10.02
N GLY A 519 10.51 5.81 -10.59
CA GLY A 519 10.32 5.54 -12.02
C GLY A 519 10.97 6.62 -12.88
N VAL A 520 11.45 6.24 -14.05
CA VAL A 520 11.96 7.17 -15.06
C VAL A 520 10.81 7.60 -15.97
N TYR A 521 10.71 8.88 -16.24
CA TYR A 521 9.67 9.47 -17.08
C TYR A 521 10.29 10.45 -18.08
N PRO A 522 9.65 10.69 -19.25
CA PRO A 522 10.11 11.67 -20.23
C PRO A 522 10.23 13.09 -19.65
N GLU A 523 11.10 13.92 -20.23
CA GLU A 523 11.32 15.30 -19.76
C GLU A 523 10.05 16.16 -19.75
N ASN A 524 9.16 15.95 -20.72
CA ASN A 524 7.88 16.65 -20.82
C ASN A 524 6.74 16.03 -20.00
N ASP A 525 7.04 14.99 -19.22
CA ASP A 525 6.07 14.33 -18.35
C ASP A 525 5.83 15.14 -17.06
N ASN A 526 4.61 15.14 -16.54
CA ASN A 526 4.25 15.88 -15.32
C ASN A 526 5.08 15.45 -14.10
N PHE A 527 5.43 14.16 -13.98
CA PHE A 527 6.26 13.72 -12.85
C PHE A 527 7.67 14.34 -12.92
N THR A 528 8.25 14.45 -14.13
CA THR A 528 9.52 15.12 -14.33
C THR A 528 9.42 16.62 -14.10
N GLN A 529 8.39 17.27 -14.66
CA GLN A 529 8.17 18.72 -14.54
C GLN A 529 7.96 19.18 -13.09
N TYR A 530 7.21 18.39 -12.30
CA TYR A 530 6.94 18.68 -10.88
C TYR A 530 7.89 17.97 -9.94
N ASN A 531 8.91 17.29 -10.45
CA ASN A 531 9.88 16.49 -9.68
C ASN A 531 9.21 15.51 -8.69
N TYR A 532 8.08 14.94 -9.10
CA TYR A 532 7.41 13.94 -8.27
C TYR A 532 8.19 12.62 -8.27
N LYS A 533 8.44 12.10 -7.09
CA LYS A 533 9.17 10.85 -6.85
C LYS A 533 8.20 9.75 -6.44
N THR A 534 8.34 8.56 -7.04
CA THR A 534 7.47 7.42 -6.73
C THR A 534 7.92 6.61 -5.53
N PHE A 535 9.21 6.69 -5.15
CA PHE A 535 9.72 6.00 -3.95
C PHE A 535 8.91 6.37 -2.70
N GLY A 536 8.46 5.35 -1.96
CA GLY A 536 7.64 5.53 -0.76
C GLY A 536 6.13 5.71 -1.02
N ALA A 537 5.69 5.84 -2.28
CA ALA A 537 4.27 5.83 -2.62
C ALA A 537 3.66 4.43 -2.49
N THR A 538 2.34 4.33 -2.47
CA THR A 538 1.63 3.05 -2.53
C THR A 538 0.57 3.04 -3.62
N SER A 539 0.34 1.88 -4.24
CA SER A 539 -0.85 1.68 -5.09
C SER A 539 -2.10 1.56 -4.24
N VAL A 540 -3.25 1.95 -4.80
CA VAL A 540 -4.56 1.88 -4.11
C VAL A 540 -5.04 0.43 -4.02
N SER A 541 -5.32 -0.21 -5.16
CA SER A 541 -5.89 -1.55 -5.25
C SER A 541 -5.61 -2.16 -6.63
N VAL A 542 -5.92 -3.44 -6.83
CA VAL A 542 -5.82 -4.07 -8.15
C VAL A 542 -6.80 -3.48 -9.18
N GLN A 543 -7.85 -2.77 -8.72
CA GLN A 543 -8.82 -2.10 -9.58
C GLN A 543 -8.43 -0.64 -9.86
N HIS A 544 -7.93 0.08 -8.86
CA HIS A 544 -7.47 1.46 -8.96
C HIS A 544 -5.94 1.50 -8.81
N HIS A 545 -5.26 1.27 -9.91
CA HIS A 545 -3.82 1.03 -9.92
C HIS A 545 -3.00 2.32 -10.07
N HIS A 546 -3.38 3.40 -9.44
CA HIS A 546 -2.59 4.61 -9.33
C HIS A 546 -1.92 4.68 -7.96
N LEU A 547 -0.94 5.58 -7.85
CA LEU A 547 -0.29 5.87 -6.58
C LEU A 547 -1.10 6.87 -5.78
N ASP A 548 -1.08 6.70 -4.48
CA ASP A 548 -1.68 7.62 -3.51
C ASP A 548 -0.81 7.77 -2.25
N PRO A 549 -1.00 8.81 -1.46
CA PRO A 549 -0.36 8.95 -0.16
C PRO A 549 -1.13 8.26 0.99
N TYR A 550 -2.00 7.28 0.71
CA TYR A 550 -2.86 6.64 1.72
C TYR A 550 -2.06 5.89 2.80
N ALA A 551 -0.87 5.45 2.46
CA ALA A 551 0.05 4.80 3.40
C ALA A 551 0.43 5.66 4.62
N LEU A 552 0.28 6.98 4.56
CA LEU A 552 0.43 7.86 5.73
C LEU A 552 -0.41 7.36 6.93
N PHE A 553 -1.52 6.66 6.65
CA PHE A 553 -2.44 6.18 7.66
C PHE A 553 -1.85 5.12 8.60
N TRP A 554 -0.77 4.41 8.22
CA TRP A 554 -0.12 3.40 9.08
C TRP A 554 1.34 3.72 9.42
N VAL A 555 1.80 4.93 9.15
CA VAL A 555 3.16 5.37 9.54
C VAL A 555 3.40 5.21 11.04
N PRO A 556 2.50 5.64 11.95
CA PRO A 556 2.69 5.46 13.39
C PRO A 556 2.83 3.99 13.81
N GLU A 557 2.06 3.09 13.18
CA GLU A 557 2.08 1.67 13.47
C GLU A 557 3.42 1.01 13.10
N TRP A 558 4.08 1.45 12.03
CA TRP A 558 5.40 0.94 11.67
C TRP A 558 6.52 1.50 12.56
N PHE A 559 6.39 2.70 13.10
CA PHE A 559 7.26 3.18 14.17
C PHE A 559 7.13 2.34 15.44
N GLU A 560 5.90 1.98 15.81
CA GLU A 560 5.64 1.08 16.93
C GLU A 560 6.20 -0.33 16.67
N LEU A 561 5.96 -0.89 15.49
CA LEU A 561 6.46 -2.19 15.09
C LEU A 561 7.99 -2.26 15.16
N THR A 562 8.69 -1.20 14.74
CA THR A 562 10.15 -1.09 14.89
C THR A 562 10.58 -1.20 16.35
N LYS A 563 9.91 -0.50 17.26
CA LYS A 563 10.22 -0.55 18.69
C LYS A 563 10.01 -1.93 19.29
N LEU A 564 8.98 -2.65 18.84
CA LEU A 564 8.62 -3.96 19.37
C LEU A 564 9.49 -5.09 18.81
N THR A 565 9.90 -4.99 17.55
CA THR A 565 10.69 -6.04 16.87
C THR A 565 12.19 -5.77 16.89
N GLY A 566 12.62 -4.51 17.01
CA GLY A 566 14.01 -4.09 16.81
C GLY A 566 14.43 -4.04 15.33
N ASP A 567 13.53 -4.33 14.40
CA ASP A 567 13.81 -4.35 12.95
C ASP A 567 13.62 -2.94 12.37
N SER A 568 14.72 -2.33 11.92
CA SER A 568 14.76 -0.95 11.43
C SER A 568 14.01 -0.74 10.10
N GLN A 569 13.81 -1.79 9.32
CA GLN A 569 13.17 -1.66 8.00
C GLN A 569 11.78 -1.02 8.07
N TRP A 570 11.02 -1.27 9.14
CA TRP A 570 9.68 -0.71 9.30
C TRP A 570 9.71 0.80 9.48
N LYS A 571 10.64 1.30 10.31
CA LYS A 571 10.88 2.75 10.44
C LYS A 571 11.37 3.38 9.14
N GLU A 572 12.29 2.73 8.43
CA GLU A 572 12.79 3.22 7.15
C GLU A 572 11.67 3.34 6.11
N LYS A 573 10.83 2.30 6.01
CA LYS A 573 9.63 2.30 5.15
C LYS A 573 8.62 3.37 5.59
N ALA A 574 8.39 3.54 6.88
CA ALA A 574 7.53 4.60 7.41
C ALA A 574 8.03 6.01 7.04
N ILE A 575 9.34 6.25 7.14
CA ILE A 575 9.96 7.52 6.73
C ILE A 575 9.83 7.71 5.21
N ALA A 576 10.04 6.67 4.40
CA ALA A 576 9.85 6.75 2.95
C ALA A 576 8.41 7.13 2.58
N ILE A 577 7.42 6.50 3.22
CA ILE A 577 6.00 6.84 3.06
C ILE A 577 5.72 8.29 3.46
N TRP A 578 6.24 8.74 4.60
CA TRP A 578 6.07 10.11 5.04
C TRP A 578 6.64 11.10 4.04
N ASN A 579 7.86 10.88 3.59
CA ASN A 579 8.52 11.75 2.63
C ASN A 579 7.76 11.81 1.30
N ASN A 580 7.26 10.68 0.82
CA ASN A 580 6.42 10.63 -0.36
C ASN A 580 5.08 11.35 -0.15
N GLY A 581 4.39 11.06 0.93
CA GLY A 581 3.09 11.62 1.28
C GLY A 581 3.10 13.14 1.54
N CYS A 582 4.29 13.71 1.69
CA CYS A 582 4.48 15.15 1.87
C CYS A 582 4.90 15.87 0.57
N GLN A 583 4.93 15.21 -0.58
CA GLN A 583 5.20 15.85 -1.86
C GLN A 583 3.99 16.62 -2.37
N LEU A 584 4.24 17.68 -3.12
CA LEU A 584 3.21 18.49 -3.81
C LEU A 584 2.09 19.00 -2.88
N ILE A 585 2.41 19.28 -1.62
CA ILE A 585 1.54 20.05 -0.75
C ILE A 585 1.65 21.52 -1.16
N SER A 586 0.50 22.15 -1.42
CA SER A 586 0.48 23.55 -1.82
C SER A 586 0.75 24.49 -0.62
N ASP A 587 1.63 25.43 -0.81
CA ASP A 587 1.80 26.60 0.07
C ASP A 587 0.97 27.83 -0.39
N GLY A 588 0.20 27.67 -1.46
CA GLY A 588 -0.58 28.71 -2.13
C GLY A 588 0.06 29.23 -3.42
N THR A 589 1.29 28.81 -3.73
CA THR A 589 1.99 29.17 -4.97
C THR A 589 2.08 28.02 -5.97
N LEU A 590 1.82 26.79 -5.52
CA LEU A 590 1.93 25.61 -6.36
C LEU A 590 0.90 25.64 -7.51
N VAL A 591 1.39 25.61 -8.73
CA VAL A 591 0.60 25.51 -9.96
C VAL A 591 0.78 24.14 -10.57
N ILE A 592 -0.29 23.37 -10.74
CA ILE A 592 -0.29 22.10 -11.47
C ILE A 592 -1.37 22.17 -12.55
N ASN A 593 -1.01 21.79 -13.78
CA ASN A 593 -1.91 21.82 -14.93
C ASN A 593 -2.58 23.20 -15.10
N GLY A 594 -1.78 24.26 -14.95
CA GLY A 594 -2.22 25.65 -15.14
C GLY A 594 -3.13 26.22 -14.02
N ARG A 595 -3.30 25.51 -12.90
CA ARG A 595 -4.16 25.96 -11.78
C ARG A 595 -3.38 26.06 -10.48
N VAL A 596 -3.52 27.20 -9.80
CA VAL A 596 -3.00 27.39 -8.45
C VAL A 596 -3.77 26.47 -7.50
N ARG A 597 -3.07 25.77 -6.64
CA ARG A 597 -3.65 24.88 -5.63
C ARG A 597 -3.95 25.65 -4.35
N PRO A 598 -5.12 25.43 -3.70
CA PRO A 598 -5.38 25.96 -2.35
C PRO A 598 -4.30 25.57 -1.36
N VAL A 599 -4.01 26.42 -0.38
CA VAL A 599 -3.00 26.15 0.63
C VAL A 599 -3.27 24.86 1.38
N GLY A 600 -2.26 24.03 1.56
CA GLY A 600 -2.32 22.74 2.27
C GLY A 600 -2.97 21.60 1.49
N SER A 601 -3.56 21.89 0.31
CA SER A 601 -4.15 20.86 -0.53
C SER A 601 -3.11 19.98 -1.21
N GLN A 602 -3.52 18.76 -1.54
CA GLN A 602 -2.74 17.78 -2.28
C GLN A 602 -3.65 17.01 -3.22
N ASN A 603 -3.11 16.55 -4.34
CA ASN A 603 -3.83 15.71 -5.28
C ASN A 603 -4.00 14.29 -4.70
N GLU A 604 -5.11 13.64 -5.08
CA GLU A 604 -5.42 12.27 -4.63
C GLU A 604 -4.56 11.22 -5.31
N ALA A 605 -4.38 11.34 -6.63
CA ALA A 605 -3.86 10.27 -7.44
C ALA A 605 -2.73 10.70 -8.35
N TYR A 606 -1.74 9.82 -8.46
CA TYR A 606 -0.52 9.94 -9.26
C TYR A 606 -0.41 8.72 -10.17
N LEU A 607 -0.51 8.92 -11.49
CA LEU A 607 -0.64 7.86 -12.48
C LEU A 607 0.75 7.44 -13.01
N GLN A 608 1.35 6.45 -12.37
CA GLN A 608 2.73 6.03 -12.61
C GLN A 608 2.93 5.22 -13.91
N SER A 609 1.88 4.57 -14.42
CA SER A 609 1.94 3.75 -15.63
C SER A 609 0.83 4.14 -16.62
N HIS A 610 0.82 3.50 -17.78
CA HIS A 610 -0.32 3.59 -18.72
C HIS A 610 -1.52 2.80 -18.22
N TRP A 611 -1.32 1.95 -17.26
CA TRP A 611 -2.35 1.17 -16.61
C TRP A 611 -3.01 2.00 -15.53
N ASN A 612 -3.98 2.79 -15.91
CA ASN A 612 -4.57 3.77 -15.03
C ASN A 612 -6.06 3.97 -15.25
N TRP A 613 -6.66 4.66 -14.31
CA TRP A 613 -8.03 5.04 -14.34
C TRP A 613 -8.29 6.06 -15.46
N ASP A 614 -9.10 5.65 -16.44
CA ASP A 614 -9.62 6.52 -17.50
C ASP A 614 -8.55 7.25 -18.30
N ALA A 615 -7.48 6.54 -18.63
CA ALA A 615 -6.36 7.09 -19.35
C ALA A 615 -6.84 8.02 -20.47
N ALA A 616 -6.92 9.31 -20.15
CA ALA A 616 -7.00 10.32 -21.17
C ALA A 616 -5.80 10.13 -22.11
N PRO A 617 -5.95 10.38 -23.39
CA PRO A 617 -4.82 10.33 -24.30
C PRO A 617 -3.74 11.37 -23.98
N HIS A 618 -3.97 12.21 -22.98
CA HIS A 618 -3.10 13.27 -22.51
C HIS A 618 -2.68 12.92 -21.08
N PHE A 619 -1.40 12.69 -20.90
CA PHE A 619 -0.77 12.23 -19.67
C PHE A 619 -0.73 13.29 -18.57
N ASP A 620 -1.90 13.72 -18.11
CA ASP A 620 -1.99 14.37 -16.82
C ASP A 620 -1.83 13.28 -15.74
N ARG A 621 -0.57 12.93 -15.45
CA ARG A 621 -0.26 11.92 -14.43
C ARG A 621 -0.72 12.32 -13.04
N ILE A 622 -0.98 13.61 -12.81
CA ILE A 622 -1.45 14.14 -11.54
C ILE A 622 -2.91 14.53 -11.74
N ASN A 623 -3.83 13.85 -11.06
CA ASN A 623 -5.24 14.11 -11.20
C ASN A 623 -5.64 15.52 -10.73
N SER A 624 -6.90 15.92 -10.98
CA SER A 624 -7.42 17.24 -10.58
C SER A 624 -8.24 17.20 -9.29
N TRP A 625 -8.22 16.10 -8.53
CA TRP A 625 -8.96 16.01 -7.27
C TRP A 625 -8.07 16.39 -6.11
N LEU A 626 -8.53 17.36 -5.31
CA LEU A 626 -7.89 17.79 -4.08
C LEU A 626 -8.72 17.24 -2.92
N VAL A 627 -8.36 16.05 -2.46
CA VAL A 627 -9.13 15.36 -1.42
C VAL A 627 -8.71 15.77 -0.01
N ALA A 628 -9.57 15.51 0.95
CA ALA A 628 -9.35 15.91 2.34
C ALA A 628 -8.35 14.99 3.06
N TRP A 629 -8.45 13.67 2.86
CA TRP A 629 -7.78 12.64 3.65
C TRP A 629 -6.25 12.72 3.73
N PRO A 630 -5.46 13.15 2.69
CA PRO A 630 -4.00 13.24 2.86
C PRO A 630 -3.60 14.26 3.93
N GLY A 631 -4.34 15.37 4.00
CA GLY A 631 -4.17 16.38 5.05
C GLY A 631 -4.46 15.81 6.44
N ALA A 632 -5.57 15.08 6.58
CA ALA A 632 -5.95 14.45 7.85
C ALA A 632 -4.91 13.46 8.34
N PHE A 633 -4.41 12.58 7.45
CA PHE A 633 -3.43 11.55 7.83
C PHE A 633 -2.07 12.13 8.20
N ARG A 634 -1.62 13.21 7.53
CA ARG A 634 -0.41 13.92 7.95
C ARG A 634 -0.55 14.52 9.35
N LEU A 635 -1.69 15.17 9.62
CA LEU A 635 -1.97 15.72 10.95
C LEU A 635 -2.08 14.62 12.01
N GLU A 636 -2.75 13.52 11.70
CA GLU A 636 -2.86 12.35 12.59
C GLU A 636 -1.49 11.74 12.89
N THR A 637 -0.65 11.56 11.87
CA THR A 637 0.71 11.04 12.03
C THR A 637 1.53 11.93 12.97
N LEU A 638 1.54 13.25 12.71
CA LEU A 638 2.28 14.20 13.56
C LEU A 638 1.79 14.22 15.00
N ARG A 639 0.46 14.14 15.18
CA ARG A 639 -0.18 14.10 16.50
C ARG A 639 0.15 12.81 17.26
N LYS A 640 0.01 11.66 16.62
CA LYS A 640 0.29 10.35 17.25
C LYS A 640 1.76 10.13 17.59
N LEU A 641 2.66 10.65 16.80
CA LEU A 641 4.09 10.58 17.05
C LEU A 641 4.63 11.72 17.93
N ASP A 642 3.79 12.70 18.31
CA ASP A 642 4.17 13.96 18.97
C ASP A 642 5.35 14.65 18.27
N ALA A 643 5.30 14.69 16.94
CA ALA A 643 6.43 15.06 16.09
C ALA A 643 6.29 16.45 15.44
N ILE A 644 5.35 17.30 15.90
CA ILE A 644 5.10 18.63 15.30
C ILE A 644 6.35 19.49 15.39
N ASP A 645 6.99 19.53 16.56
CA ASP A 645 8.17 20.35 16.84
C ASP A 645 9.49 19.65 16.52
N ALA A 646 9.43 18.41 16.02
CA ALA A 646 10.62 17.69 15.61
C ALA A 646 11.19 18.25 14.29
N PRO A 647 12.52 18.24 14.09
CA PRO A 647 13.12 18.67 12.82
C PRO A 647 12.72 17.73 11.66
N GLN A 648 12.51 16.48 11.97
CA GLN A 648 12.05 15.42 11.05
C GLN A 648 11.26 14.38 11.84
N ILE A 649 10.45 13.59 11.15
CA ILE A 649 9.89 12.35 11.72
C ILE A 649 11.05 11.37 11.96
N GLN A 650 11.18 10.91 13.21
CA GLN A 650 12.27 10.01 13.64
C GLN A 650 11.73 8.75 14.32
#